data_db9e5c042e4ca7c74d33bc47f6d4f938
#
_entry.id   db9e5c042e4ca7c74d33bc47f6d4f938
#
_cell.length_a   1.000
_cell.length_b   1.000
_cell.length_c   1.000
_cell.angle_alpha   90.00
_cell.angle_beta   90.00
_cell.angle_gamma   90.00
#
_symmetry.space_group_name_H-M   'P 1'
#
loop_
_entity.id
_entity.type
_entity.pdbx_description
1 polymer ?
#
loop_
_entity_poly.entity_id
_entity_poly.type
_entity_poly.pdbx_seq_one_letter_code
_entity_poly.pdbx_strand_id
1 'polypeptide(L)'
;MAKNVVIVESPAKAKTIEKFLGKDYKVVSSYGHIVDLPSNELGVDIHNGFKPNYLISNDKKNLIKELKSLTATAETVWLASDEDREGEAIAWHLAETLKLKNENTKRIVFNSITKSAIENAIKNPRTIDYNLVNAQQARRVLDRLVGYELSPVLWKKIKSGLSAGRVQSVAVRLIVEREREIQDFKTQSSYRITAEFTTSEGKVVKAALPKNFDTQAEAEAFLQQNIGAHFKVQSLETKPAKKMPAPPFTTSTLQQEAARKLHFSVSKTMTVAQRLYESGFITYMRTDSVNLSQEALSTAKNAIVQLFGEQYSQVRNFATKSKGAQEAHEAIRPTDMSRSSIPAETDQNKLYELIWKRTLASQMADAQIERTTVKIEADKHKEYFVANGEMVQFDGFLKVYLESTDDEEEEQEGMLPNLKKGEVLANRYITATERFTRPLPRYTEASLVKKLEELGIGRPSTYAPTISTIQNRGYVERSTLEGEVRPYHQLTLAGNVITPKTLSERVGADKGKLIPTDIGSVVNDFLVNHFDTIMDYNFTAKVENSFDEIAEGKENWTEMLSDFYKHFHPIVENVEKHTGRETGERILGTDPKTGRPLSVRLGRYGAMAQIGNPDDAEKPIYASLLAGMSIETITFEEALKLFELPRQLGIVEGKNVEVNVGRFGPYVRYGEAFISLDKGEDVFSVTLERAKQLIGEKKKADAPIATYQGVEVTKGVGRFGPFIKWNNTYINVPKKYNFDHLTQQDVQELIEDKLKKESEKVVKEWDEGTIRIEKARWGRFTLIKGKTKVELPKDTDVAAFTKEQALALLTEKTPKKTTARKKTTAKK
;
A
#
# COMPACT_ATOMS: atom_id res chain seq x y z
N MET A 1 2.71 27.58 -38.48
CA MET A 1 3.38 26.60 -37.60
C MET A 1 3.79 27.34 -36.33
N ALA A 2 3.72 26.69 -35.18
CA ALA A 2 4.11 27.36 -33.94
C ALA A 2 5.64 27.58 -33.93
N LYS A 3 6.07 28.76 -33.50
CA LYS A 3 7.52 29.08 -33.42
C LYS A 3 8.21 28.30 -32.31
N ASN A 4 7.49 28.03 -31.24
CA ASN A 4 7.95 27.37 -30.04
C ASN A 4 7.25 26.03 -29.82
N VAL A 5 8.01 24.98 -29.54
CA VAL A 5 7.49 23.66 -29.12
C VAL A 5 7.91 23.41 -27.69
N VAL A 6 6.92 23.22 -26.79
CA VAL A 6 7.15 22.88 -25.39
C VAL A 6 6.84 21.41 -25.18
N ILE A 7 7.79 20.65 -24.67
CA ILE A 7 7.61 19.21 -24.38
C ILE A 7 7.54 19.01 -22.86
N VAL A 8 6.41 18.47 -22.40
CA VAL A 8 6.14 18.11 -20.99
C VAL A 8 5.95 16.61 -20.85
N GLU A 9 5.86 16.11 -19.63
CA GLU A 9 5.74 14.66 -19.34
C GLU A 9 4.33 14.10 -19.52
N SER A 10 3.29 14.91 -19.26
CA SER A 10 1.91 14.41 -19.26
C SER A 10 0.97 15.26 -20.13
N PRO A 11 -0.09 14.66 -20.70
CA PRO A 11 -1.10 15.38 -21.45
C PRO A 11 -1.88 16.40 -20.60
N ALA A 12 -2.04 16.15 -19.30
CA ALA A 12 -2.72 17.06 -18.39
C ALA A 12 -1.91 18.35 -18.21
N LYS A 13 -0.60 18.26 -17.99
CA LYS A 13 0.31 19.39 -17.97
C LYS A 13 0.28 20.15 -19.30
N ALA A 14 0.35 19.44 -20.44
CA ALA A 14 0.30 20.08 -21.75
C ALA A 14 -0.94 20.96 -21.90
N LYS A 15 -2.11 20.43 -21.56
CA LYS A 15 -3.38 21.15 -21.64
C LYS A 15 -3.43 22.37 -20.72
N THR A 16 -2.84 22.27 -19.52
CA THR A 16 -2.84 23.38 -18.54
C THR A 16 -1.87 24.48 -18.99
N ILE A 17 -0.64 24.12 -19.40
CA ILE A 17 0.41 25.07 -19.77
C ILE A 17 0.10 25.79 -21.09
N GLU A 18 -0.48 25.06 -22.08
CA GLU A 18 -0.84 25.64 -23.39
C GLU A 18 -1.82 26.82 -23.24
N LYS A 19 -2.71 26.80 -22.24
CA LYS A 19 -3.62 27.90 -21.93
C LYS A 19 -2.91 29.17 -21.48
N PHE A 20 -1.73 29.06 -20.88
CA PHE A 20 -0.97 30.20 -20.35
C PHE A 20 -0.05 30.84 -21.37
N LEU A 21 0.49 30.04 -22.32
CA LEU A 21 1.57 30.49 -23.23
C LEU A 21 1.08 31.13 -24.52
N GLY A 22 -0.19 30.93 -24.92
CA GLY A 22 -0.74 31.56 -26.12
C GLY A 22 -0.35 30.87 -27.44
N LYS A 23 -0.71 31.52 -28.59
CA LYS A 23 -0.71 30.91 -29.94
C LYS A 23 0.68 30.62 -30.54
N ASP A 24 1.73 31.28 -30.03
CA ASP A 24 3.10 31.12 -30.53
C ASP A 24 3.76 29.83 -29.99
N TYR A 25 3.12 29.19 -29.03
CA TYR A 25 3.60 27.97 -28.40
C TYR A 25 2.68 26.78 -28.71
N LYS A 26 3.30 25.67 -29.07
CA LYS A 26 2.65 24.34 -29.17
C LYS A 26 3.15 23.48 -28.02
N VAL A 27 2.25 23.07 -27.13
CA VAL A 27 2.61 22.24 -25.99
C VAL A 27 2.21 20.79 -26.28
N VAL A 28 3.18 19.87 -26.14
CA VAL A 28 3.02 18.44 -26.42
C VAL A 28 3.54 17.59 -25.26
N SER A 29 3.10 16.34 -25.17
CA SER A 29 3.51 15.43 -24.10
C SER A 29 4.42 14.33 -24.62
N SER A 30 5.46 13.97 -23.86
CA SER A 30 6.26 12.76 -24.06
C SER A 30 5.61 11.50 -23.48
N TYR A 31 4.57 11.64 -22.67
CA TYR A 31 3.98 10.54 -21.88
C TYR A 31 5.01 9.82 -21.00
N GLY A 32 5.85 10.58 -20.30
CA GLY A 32 6.95 10.11 -19.47
C GLY A 32 8.22 9.77 -20.27
N HIS A 33 8.96 8.77 -19.79
CA HIS A 33 10.19 8.31 -20.47
C HIS A 33 9.91 7.75 -21.87
N ILE A 34 10.76 8.07 -22.83
CA ILE A 34 10.68 7.59 -24.22
C ILE A 34 11.66 6.46 -24.50
N VAL A 35 12.65 6.29 -23.65
CA VAL A 35 13.65 5.23 -23.69
C VAL A 35 13.77 4.56 -22.33
N ASP A 36 14.19 3.30 -22.31
CA ASP A 36 14.50 2.55 -21.08
C ASP A 36 15.61 1.52 -21.37
N LEU A 37 16.17 0.94 -20.30
CA LEU A 37 17.08 -0.20 -20.40
C LEU A 37 16.31 -1.44 -20.94
N PRO A 38 16.97 -2.32 -21.71
CA PRO A 38 16.34 -3.54 -22.24
C PRO A 38 15.78 -4.41 -21.10
N SER A 39 14.63 -5.06 -21.34
CA SER A 39 13.96 -5.88 -20.32
C SER A 39 14.60 -7.26 -20.12
N ASN A 40 15.26 -7.79 -21.17
CA ASN A 40 15.71 -9.19 -21.24
C ASN A 40 17.22 -9.37 -21.01
N GLU A 41 17.95 -8.30 -20.87
CA GLU A 41 19.39 -8.29 -20.62
C GLU A 41 19.78 -7.19 -19.63
N LEU A 42 21.00 -7.20 -19.14
CA LEU A 42 21.49 -6.22 -18.18
C LEU A 42 21.38 -4.79 -18.72
N GLY A 43 21.74 -4.60 -19.99
CA GLY A 43 21.68 -3.30 -20.67
C GLY A 43 22.66 -2.28 -20.14
N VAL A 44 23.72 -2.70 -19.45
CA VAL A 44 24.79 -1.85 -18.91
C VAL A 44 26.13 -2.44 -19.32
N ASP A 45 27.00 -1.62 -19.91
CA ASP A 45 28.37 -2.00 -20.26
C ASP A 45 29.30 -1.79 -19.06
N ILE A 46 29.52 -2.86 -18.30
CA ILE A 46 30.32 -2.84 -17.05
C ILE A 46 31.79 -2.48 -17.34
N HIS A 47 32.32 -2.93 -18.49
CA HIS A 47 33.72 -2.75 -18.86
C HIS A 47 34.02 -1.36 -19.44
N ASN A 48 32.98 -0.59 -19.78
CA ASN A 48 33.12 0.74 -20.37
C ASN A 48 32.38 1.79 -19.50
N GLY A 49 32.81 1.91 -18.24
CA GLY A 49 32.32 2.94 -17.31
C GLY A 49 30.82 2.82 -16.99
N PHE A 50 30.29 1.60 -16.95
CA PHE A 50 28.86 1.33 -16.64
C PHE A 50 27.88 2.03 -17.59
N LYS A 51 28.29 2.23 -18.84
CA LYS A 51 27.48 2.94 -19.83
C LYS A 51 26.14 2.24 -20.06
N PRO A 52 24.99 2.89 -19.81
CA PRO A 52 23.68 2.32 -20.06
C PRO A 52 23.36 2.29 -21.56
N ASN A 53 22.79 1.18 -22.01
CA ASN A 53 22.30 1.00 -23.37
C ASN A 53 20.80 1.24 -23.42
N TYR A 54 20.38 2.47 -23.66
CA TYR A 54 18.97 2.84 -23.72
C TYR A 54 18.35 2.47 -25.06
N LEU A 55 17.17 1.85 -25.00
CA LEU A 55 16.36 1.47 -26.15
C LEU A 55 15.06 2.28 -26.19
N ILE A 56 14.64 2.65 -27.39
CA ILE A 56 13.34 3.28 -27.59
C ILE A 56 12.23 2.25 -27.29
N SER A 57 11.34 2.60 -26.37
CA SER A 57 10.16 1.77 -26.03
C SER A 57 9.27 1.58 -27.27
N ASN A 58 8.82 0.35 -27.52
CA ASN A 58 8.07 0.02 -28.73
C ASN A 58 6.80 0.84 -28.91
N ASP A 59 6.10 1.12 -27.82
CA ASP A 59 4.88 1.95 -27.77
C ASP A 59 5.16 3.44 -28.07
N LYS A 60 6.41 3.91 -27.93
CA LYS A 60 6.81 5.30 -28.14
C LYS A 60 7.29 5.61 -29.56
N LYS A 61 7.48 4.63 -30.42
CA LYS A 61 8.04 4.84 -31.77
C LYS A 61 7.26 5.85 -32.61
N ASN A 62 5.92 5.79 -32.55
CA ASN A 62 5.06 6.72 -33.29
C ASN A 62 5.13 8.13 -32.71
N LEU A 63 5.09 8.25 -31.38
CA LEU A 63 5.26 9.51 -30.68
C LEU A 63 6.57 10.19 -31.01
N ILE A 64 7.69 9.45 -31.03
CA ILE A 64 8.99 9.99 -31.38
C ILE A 64 9.03 10.51 -32.82
N LYS A 65 8.35 9.86 -33.77
CA LYS A 65 8.24 10.36 -35.15
C LYS A 65 7.49 11.70 -35.19
N GLU A 66 6.39 11.80 -34.43
CA GLU A 66 5.60 13.03 -34.32
C GLU A 66 6.43 14.15 -33.69
N LEU A 67 7.08 13.89 -32.55
CA LEU A 67 7.93 14.87 -31.87
C LEU A 67 9.09 15.33 -32.77
N LYS A 68 9.75 14.43 -33.50
CA LYS A 68 10.79 14.78 -34.48
C LYS A 68 10.28 15.72 -35.58
N SER A 69 9.08 15.46 -36.11
CA SER A 69 8.49 16.33 -37.13
C SER A 69 8.18 17.73 -36.58
N LEU A 70 7.65 17.81 -35.35
CA LEU A 70 7.35 19.09 -34.69
C LEU A 70 8.60 19.88 -34.36
N THR A 71 9.61 19.24 -33.77
CA THR A 71 10.85 19.89 -33.33
C THR A 71 11.74 20.31 -34.51
N ALA A 72 11.71 19.63 -35.67
CA ALA A 72 12.46 19.97 -36.87
C ALA A 72 12.02 21.32 -37.49
N THR A 73 10.79 21.75 -37.23
CA THR A 73 10.21 22.99 -37.77
C THR A 73 10.14 24.13 -36.76
N ALA A 74 10.46 23.86 -35.49
CA ALA A 74 10.41 24.82 -34.41
C ALA A 74 11.66 25.72 -34.37
N GLU A 75 11.50 27.01 -34.11
CA GLU A 75 12.61 27.93 -33.87
C GLU A 75 13.27 27.61 -32.52
N THR A 76 12.46 27.29 -31.50
CA THR A 76 12.94 26.91 -30.16
C THR A 76 12.18 25.74 -29.63
N VAL A 77 12.89 24.78 -29.03
CA VAL A 77 12.32 23.62 -28.30
C VAL A 77 12.57 23.81 -26.81
N TRP A 78 11.48 23.76 -26.06
CA TRP A 78 11.47 23.92 -24.62
C TRP A 78 11.24 22.59 -23.95
N LEU A 79 12.18 22.14 -23.14
CA LEU A 79 12.06 20.91 -22.32
C LEU A 79 11.53 21.32 -20.93
N ALA A 80 10.30 20.95 -20.64
CA ALA A 80 9.54 21.42 -19.48
C ALA A 80 9.06 20.26 -18.59
N SER A 81 9.93 19.29 -18.38
CA SER A 81 9.73 18.19 -17.42
C SER A 81 9.89 18.70 -15.98
N ASP A 82 9.45 17.86 -15.00
CA ASP A 82 9.48 18.20 -13.57
C ASP A 82 10.87 18.61 -13.07
N GLU A 83 10.91 19.29 -11.95
CA GLU A 83 12.10 19.79 -11.28
C GLU A 83 12.75 18.72 -10.37
N ASP A 84 12.77 17.47 -10.82
CA ASP A 84 13.48 16.40 -10.12
C ASP A 84 14.45 15.66 -11.05
N ARG A 85 15.21 14.71 -10.49
CA ARG A 85 16.20 13.92 -11.28
C ARG A 85 15.54 13.13 -12.40
N GLU A 86 14.33 12.63 -12.19
CA GLU A 86 13.59 11.89 -13.22
C GLU A 86 13.17 12.82 -14.37
N GLY A 87 12.67 14.02 -14.05
CA GLY A 87 12.33 15.04 -15.05
C GLY A 87 13.57 15.51 -15.83
N GLU A 88 14.72 15.65 -15.18
CA GLU A 88 15.97 16.03 -15.85
C GLU A 88 16.45 14.93 -16.80
N ALA A 89 16.36 13.66 -16.39
CA ALA A 89 16.66 12.52 -17.24
C ALA A 89 15.70 12.42 -18.45
N ILE A 90 14.40 12.71 -18.27
CA ILE A 90 13.44 12.78 -19.36
C ILE A 90 13.84 13.87 -20.36
N ALA A 91 14.19 15.06 -19.88
CA ALA A 91 14.66 16.17 -20.73
C ALA A 91 15.90 15.77 -21.54
N TRP A 92 16.88 15.16 -20.88
CA TRP A 92 18.09 14.67 -21.53
C TRP A 92 17.79 13.57 -22.57
N HIS A 93 17.00 12.56 -22.23
CA HIS A 93 16.61 11.52 -23.18
C HIS A 93 15.86 12.07 -24.40
N LEU A 94 15.02 13.10 -24.21
CA LEU A 94 14.37 13.79 -25.32
C LEU A 94 15.39 14.49 -26.21
N ALA A 95 16.33 15.25 -25.63
CA ALA A 95 17.36 15.94 -26.37
C ALA A 95 18.18 14.97 -27.23
N GLU A 96 18.68 13.89 -26.65
CA GLU A 96 19.49 12.87 -27.34
C GLU A 96 18.67 12.12 -28.41
N THR A 97 17.47 11.63 -28.07
CA THR A 97 16.66 10.82 -28.99
C THR A 97 16.14 11.61 -30.20
N LEU A 98 15.77 12.86 -29.97
CA LEU A 98 15.27 13.77 -31.01
C LEU A 98 16.43 14.46 -31.74
N LYS A 99 17.68 14.35 -31.26
CA LYS A 99 18.90 15.03 -31.78
C LYS A 99 18.70 16.53 -31.77
N LEU A 100 18.26 17.10 -30.67
CA LEU A 100 18.05 18.54 -30.55
C LEU A 100 19.38 19.28 -30.53
N LYS A 101 19.41 20.45 -31.15
CA LYS A 101 20.62 21.32 -31.14
C LYS A 101 20.61 22.19 -29.90
N ASN A 102 21.73 22.28 -29.19
CA ASN A 102 21.86 23.08 -27.97
C ASN A 102 21.47 24.56 -28.16
N GLU A 103 21.74 25.09 -29.35
CA GLU A 103 21.45 26.49 -29.71
C GLU A 103 19.95 26.81 -29.62
N ASN A 104 19.10 25.85 -30.00
CA ASN A 104 17.66 26.01 -30.09
C ASN A 104 16.90 25.27 -28.98
N THR A 105 17.62 24.66 -28.04
CA THR A 105 17.00 23.89 -26.95
C THR A 105 17.11 24.63 -25.62
N LYS A 106 15.99 24.82 -24.94
CA LYS A 106 15.90 25.47 -23.64
C LYS A 106 15.31 24.53 -22.62
N ARG A 107 15.87 24.48 -21.44
CA ARG A 107 15.32 23.77 -20.29
C ARG A 107 14.62 24.76 -19.36
N ILE A 108 13.37 24.50 -18.98
CA ILE A 108 12.65 25.27 -17.98
C ILE A 108 12.17 24.38 -16.84
N VAL A 109 12.22 24.90 -15.64
CA VAL A 109 11.76 24.23 -14.42
C VAL A 109 10.79 25.15 -13.67
N PHE A 110 9.85 24.56 -12.98
CA PHE A 110 8.85 25.25 -12.18
C PHE A 110 8.30 24.33 -11.07
N ASN A 111 8.11 24.88 -9.90
CA ASN A 111 7.57 24.17 -8.76
C ASN A 111 6.02 24.14 -8.74
N SER A 112 5.37 24.96 -9.58
CA SER A 112 3.92 25.03 -9.69
C SER A 112 3.47 25.35 -11.11
N ILE A 113 2.32 24.82 -11.51
CA ILE A 113 1.76 25.06 -12.85
C ILE A 113 0.75 26.21 -12.75
N THR A 114 1.28 27.41 -12.49
CA THR A 114 0.55 28.69 -12.51
C THR A 114 1.03 29.56 -13.67
N LYS A 115 0.20 30.51 -14.10
CA LYS A 115 0.57 31.40 -15.21
C LYS A 115 1.86 32.15 -14.90
N SER A 116 1.98 32.73 -13.70
CA SER A 116 3.18 33.48 -13.28
C SER A 116 4.44 32.62 -13.24
N ALA A 117 4.35 31.39 -12.69
CA ALA A 117 5.49 30.49 -12.63
C ALA A 117 5.97 30.05 -14.03
N ILE A 118 5.04 29.73 -14.94
CA ILE A 118 5.36 29.33 -16.31
C ILE A 118 5.97 30.51 -17.10
N GLU A 119 5.37 31.71 -17.02
CA GLU A 119 5.93 32.91 -17.68
C GLU A 119 7.32 33.27 -17.15
N ASN A 120 7.54 33.10 -15.84
CA ASN A 120 8.84 33.34 -15.24
C ASN A 120 9.87 32.30 -15.70
N ALA A 121 9.49 31.02 -15.78
CA ALA A 121 10.36 29.95 -16.28
C ALA A 121 10.76 30.17 -17.75
N ILE A 122 9.83 30.62 -18.60
CA ILE A 122 10.14 30.99 -20.00
C ILE A 122 11.12 32.16 -20.10
N LYS A 123 11.03 33.14 -19.19
CA LYS A 123 11.97 34.29 -19.14
C LYS A 123 13.36 33.90 -18.63
N ASN A 124 13.47 32.86 -17.82
CA ASN A 124 14.68 32.44 -17.15
C ASN A 124 15.05 30.97 -17.51
N PRO A 125 15.25 30.61 -18.76
CA PRO A 125 15.62 29.26 -19.15
C PRO A 125 17.04 28.92 -18.71
N ARG A 126 17.30 27.63 -18.52
CA ARG A 126 18.63 27.09 -18.29
C ARG A 126 18.99 26.02 -19.32
N THR A 127 20.13 25.41 -19.18
CA THR A 127 20.54 24.19 -19.89
C THR A 127 20.17 22.96 -19.07
N ILE A 128 20.28 21.78 -19.69
CA ILE A 128 20.16 20.50 -18.98
C ILE A 128 21.27 20.42 -17.93
N ASP A 129 20.91 20.04 -16.72
CA ASP A 129 21.83 19.78 -15.61
C ASP A 129 22.33 18.34 -15.67
N TYR A 130 23.54 18.15 -16.14
CA TYR A 130 24.15 16.83 -16.30
C TYR A 130 24.49 16.17 -14.97
N ASN A 131 24.63 16.90 -13.87
CA ASN A 131 24.84 16.31 -12.55
C ASN A 131 23.57 15.60 -12.08
N LEU A 132 22.40 16.23 -12.26
CA LEU A 132 21.10 15.60 -11.98
C LEU A 132 20.85 14.39 -12.88
N VAL A 133 21.22 14.48 -14.18
CA VAL A 133 21.15 13.34 -15.12
C VAL A 133 22.04 12.21 -14.64
N ASN A 134 23.28 12.49 -14.24
CA ASN A 134 24.22 11.49 -13.74
C ASN A 134 23.75 10.83 -12.45
N ALA A 135 23.15 11.58 -11.53
CA ALA A 135 22.56 11.04 -10.32
C ALA A 135 21.39 10.07 -10.60
N GLN A 136 20.55 10.41 -11.57
CA GLN A 136 19.47 9.51 -12.01
C GLN A 136 20.04 8.27 -12.71
N GLN A 137 21.02 8.42 -13.58
CA GLN A 137 21.69 7.30 -14.23
C GLN A 137 22.37 6.37 -13.22
N ALA A 138 23.14 6.93 -12.27
CA ALA A 138 23.77 6.17 -11.19
C ALA A 138 22.77 5.29 -10.46
N ARG A 139 21.65 5.89 -10.05
CA ARG A 139 20.56 5.17 -9.41
C ARG A 139 19.98 4.08 -10.31
N ARG A 140 19.63 4.42 -11.55
CA ARG A 140 19.04 3.48 -12.52
C ARG A 140 19.94 2.30 -12.79
N VAL A 141 21.24 2.53 -12.96
CA VAL A 141 22.27 1.51 -13.23
C VAL A 141 22.48 0.65 -11.98
N LEU A 142 22.65 1.25 -10.80
CA LEU A 142 22.87 0.50 -9.56
C LEU A 142 21.69 -0.41 -9.24
N ASP A 143 20.46 0.12 -9.29
CA ASP A 143 19.24 -0.67 -9.03
C ASP A 143 19.08 -1.78 -10.09
N ARG A 144 19.54 -1.57 -11.33
CA ARG A 144 19.59 -2.59 -12.39
C ARG A 144 20.61 -3.68 -12.07
N LEU A 145 21.84 -3.32 -11.67
CA LEU A 145 22.90 -4.28 -11.31
C LEU A 145 22.43 -5.18 -10.16
N VAL A 146 21.95 -4.56 -9.07
CA VAL A 146 21.45 -5.30 -7.89
C VAL A 146 20.29 -6.22 -8.27
N GLY A 147 19.26 -5.70 -8.92
CA GLY A 147 18.08 -6.48 -9.27
C GLY A 147 18.33 -7.59 -10.28
N TYR A 148 19.21 -7.35 -11.25
CA TYR A 148 19.50 -8.29 -12.32
C TYR A 148 20.42 -9.44 -11.87
N GLU A 149 21.31 -9.19 -10.93
CA GLU A 149 22.20 -10.22 -10.39
C GLU A 149 21.55 -11.01 -9.23
N LEU A 150 20.87 -10.35 -8.30
CA LEU A 150 20.26 -11.04 -7.16
C LEU A 150 19.02 -11.86 -7.52
N SER A 151 18.19 -11.37 -8.46
CA SER A 151 16.95 -12.08 -8.77
C SER A 151 17.17 -13.49 -9.33
N PRO A 152 18.13 -13.74 -10.26
CA PRO A 152 18.46 -15.10 -10.69
C PRO A 152 18.99 -16.02 -9.57
N VAL A 153 19.73 -15.45 -8.60
CA VAL A 153 20.19 -16.21 -7.43
C VAL A 153 18.98 -16.69 -6.62
N LEU A 154 18.02 -15.81 -6.34
CA LEU A 154 16.77 -16.18 -5.66
C LEU A 154 15.97 -17.24 -6.45
N TRP A 155 15.99 -17.19 -7.78
CA TRP A 155 15.29 -18.19 -8.60
C TRP A 155 15.92 -19.57 -8.47
N LYS A 156 17.25 -19.64 -8.42
CA LYS A 156 17.99 -20.88 -8.28
C LYS A 156 17.90 -21.44 -6.87
N LYS A 157 18.00 -20.56 -5.87
CA LYS A 157 18.15 -20.97 -4.46
C LYS A 157 16.84 -21.11 -3.72
N ILE A 158 15.81 -20.37 -4.09
CA ILE A 158 14.51 -20.39 -3.42
C ILE A 158 13.40 -20.79 -4.40
N LYS A 159 12.94 -19.85 -5.24
CA LYS A 159 11.80 -20.05 -6.16
C LYS A 159 11.86 -19.11 -7.36
N SER A 160 11.50 -19.62 -8.54
CA SER A 160 11.41 -18.78 -9.75
C SER A 160 10.39 -17.64 -9.61
N GLY A 161 10.68 -16.50 -10.24
CA GLY A 161 9.82 -15.31 -10.25
C GLY A 161 9.99 -14.35 -9.07
N LEU A 162 10.86 -14.66 -8.12
CA LEU A 162 11.24 -13.75 -7.04
C LEU A 162 12.14 -12.62 -7.57
N SER A 163 12.23 -11.54 -6.83
CA SER A 163 13.13 -10.45 -7.16
C SER A 163 13.65 -9.78 -5.90
N ALA A 164 14.87 -9.30 -5.95
CA ALA A 164 15.47 -8.47 -4.94
C ALA A 164 15.73 -7.06 -5.48
N GLY A 165 15.89 -6.12 -4.59
CA GLY A 165 16.26 -4.76 -4.90
C GLY A 165 16.63 -4.01 -3.64
N ARG A 166 17.59 -3.11 -3.75
CA ARG A 166 18.24 -2.41 -2.65
C ARG A 166 17.26 -1.83 -1.62
N VAL A 167 16.28 -1.04 -2.05
CA VAL A 167 15.30 -0.41 -1.16
C VAL A 167 14.17 -1.36 -0.76
N GLN A 168 13.66 -2.15 -1.73
CA GLN A 168 12.52 -3.04 -1.46
C GLN A 168 12.86 -4.17 -0.47
N SER A 169 14.07 -4.75 -0.57
CA SER A 169 14.47 -5.85 0.31
C SER A 169 14.67 -5.36 1.75
N VAL A 170 15.23 -4.18 1.91
CA VAL A 170 15.40 -3.54 3.22
C VAL A 170 14.05 -3.12 3.84
N ALA A 171 13.08 -2.70 3.02
CA ALA A 171 11.72 -2.43 3.50
C ALA A 171 11.01 -3.71 3.98
N VAL A 172 11.22 -4.86 3.30
CA VAL A 172 10.74 -6.17 3.78
C VAL A 172 11.41 -6.55 5.09
N ARG A 173 12.72 -6.34 5.21
CA ARG A 173 13.49 -6.60 6.45
C ARG A 173 12.90 -5.88 7.66
N LEU A 174 12.57 -4.59 7.55
CA LEU A 174 11.93 -3.82 8.62
C LEU A 174 10.63 -4.47 9.11
N ILE A 175 9.83 -5.02 8.19
CA ILE A 175 8.55 -5.64 8.52
C ILE A 175 8.77 -7.01 9.16
N VAL A 176 9.73 -7.81 8.64
CA VAL A 176 10.08 -9.12 9.22
C VAL A 176 10.64 -8.97 10.62
N GLU A 177 11.60 -8.06 10.83
CA GLU A 177 12.18 -7.80 12.15
C GLU A 177 11.10 -7.36 13.16
N ARG A 178 10.18 -6.47 12.74
CA ARG A 178 9.06 -6.03 13.58
C ARG A 178 8.13 -7.20 13.96
N GLU A 179 7.82 -8.09 13.03
CA GLU A 179 6.97 -9.24 13.31
C GLU A 179 7.64 -10.18 14.32
N ARG A 180 8.94 -10.41 14.20
CA ARG A 180 9.74 -11.21 15.15
C ARG A 180 9.84 -10.55 16.53
N GLU A 181 10.06 -9.23 16.58
CA GLU A 181 10.00 -8.47 17.84
C GLU A 181 8.66 -8.66 18.56
N ILE A 182 7.55 -8.70 17.82
CA ILE A 182 6.20 -8.93 18.38
C ILE A 182 6.05 -10.36 18.90
N GLN A 183 6.54 -11.35 18.14
CA GLN A 183 6.45 -12.77 18.52
C GLN A 183 7.30 -13.10 19.72
N ASP A 184 8.49 -12.52 19.83
CA ASP A 184 9.42 -12.73 20.95
C ASP A 184 9.07 -11.91 22.19
N PHE A 185 8.10 -10.99 22.10
CA PHE A 185 7.75 -10.07 23.16
C PHE A 185 7.12 -10.79 24.36
N LYS A 186 7.75 -10.67 25.51
CA LYS A 186 7.25 -11.20 26.78
C LYS A 186 6.39 -10.17 27.47
N THR A 187 5.10 -10.41 27.46
CA THR A 187 4.11 -9.57 28.15
C THR A 187 4.28 -9.66 29.65
N GLN A 188 4.33 -8.50 30.32
CA GLN A 188 4.33 -8.36 31.78
C GLN A 188 3.05 -7.65 32.19
N SER A 189 2.45 -8.06 33.30
CA SER A 189 1.31 -7.39 33.89
C SER A 189 1.67 -6.51 35.07
N SER A 190 0.92 -5.46 35.27
CA SER A 190 0.98 -4.61 36.46
C SER A 190 -0.40 -3.99 36.71
N TYR A 191 -0.63 -3.52 37.94
CA TYR A 191 -1.89 -2.92 38.32
C TYR A 191 -1.77 -1.39 38.36
N ARG A 192 -2.48 -0.72 37.43
CA ARG A 192 -2.62 0.75 37.42
C ARG A 192 -3.77 1.14 38.32
N ILE A 193 -3.52 2.10 39.22
CA ILE A 193 -4.53 2.63 40.15
C ILE A 193 -5.07 3.94 39.59
N THR A 194 -6.39 4.00 39.43
CA THR A 194 -7.12 5.22 39.07
C THR A 194 -8.20 5.49 40.13
N ALA A 195 -8.52 6.76 40.31
CA ALA A 195 -9.57 7.18 41.26
C ALA A 195 -10.51 8.20 40.60
N GLU A 196 -11.75 8.14 41.00
CA GLU A 196 -12.75 9.16 40.67
C GLU A 196 -13.23 9.80 41.98
N PHE A 197 -12.94 11.09 42.09
CA PHE A 197 -13.36 11.90 43.21
C PHE A 197 -14.48 12.84 42.80
N THR A 198 -15.22 13.35 43.79
CA THR A 198 -16.28 14.34 43.58
C THR A 198 -16.04 15.54 44.48
N THR A 199 -16.13 16.74 43.93
CA THR A 199 -16.10 17.99 44.70
C THR A 199 -17.40 18.20 45.47
N SER A 200 -17.40 19.14 46.41
CA SER A 200 -18.63 19.55 47.13
C SER A 200 -19.76 20.01 46.21
N GLU A 201 -19.43 20.48 44.99
CA GLU A 201 -20.39 20.89 43.96
C GLU A 201 -20.87 19.71 43.08
N GLY A 202 -20.42 18.50 43.33
CA GLY A 202 -20.78 17.30 42.56
C GLY A 202 -20.00 17.13 41.26
N LYS A 203 -18.94 17.92 41.01
CA LYS A 203 -18.09 17.79 39.81
C LYS A 203 -17.09 16.65 39.97
N VAL A 204 -16.86 15.92 38.89
CA VAL A 204 -15.98 14.73 38.85
C VAL A 204 -14.53 15.14 38.61
N VAL A 205 -13.62 14.56 39.39
CA VAL A 205 -12.15 14.66 39.23
C VAL A 205 -11.59 13.26 39.04
N LYS A 206 -11.04 12.96 37.86
CA LYS A 206 -10.33 11.72 37.58
C LYS A 206 -8.85 11.90 37.91
N ALA A 207 -8.28 10.97 38.63
CA ALA A 207 -6.88 11.01 39.01
C ALA A 207 -6.27 9.61 38.94
N ALA A 208 -4.96 9.54 38.79
CA ALA A 208 -4.21 8.27 38.76
C ALA A 208 -3.08 8.32 39.80
N LEU A 209 -2.74 7.17 40.35
CA LEU A 209 -1.53 7.03 41.15
C LEU A 209 -0.31 7.02 40.18
N PRO A 210 0.74 7.79 40.42
CA PRO A 210 1.95 7.79 39.59
C PRO A 210 2.74 6.46 39.58
N LYS A 211 2.35 5.53 40.46
CA LYS A 211 3.00 4.24 40.70
C LYS A 211 2.06 3.11 40.29
N ASN A 212 2.58 2.10 39.63
CA ASN A 212 1.88 0.82 39.42
C ASN A 212 2.31 -0.19 40.48
N PHE A 213 1.52 -1.22 40.71
CA PHE A 213 1.86 -2.38 41.52
C PHE A 213 2.06 -3.61 40.67
N ASP A 214 3.05 -4.44 41.02
CA ASP A 214 3.39 -5.61 40.21
C ASP A 214 2.43 -6.77 40.40
N THR A 215 1.80 -6.85 41.59
CA THR A 215 0.90 -7.96 41.95
C THR A 215 -0.49 -7.48 42.35
N GLN A 216 -1.48 -8.35 42.20
CA GLN A 216 -2.86 -8.11 42.66
C GLN A 216 -2.91 -7.88 44.15
N ALA A 217 -2.12 -8.65 44.94
CA ALA A 217 -2.10 -8.58 46.38
C ALA A 217 -1.59 -7.20 46.87
N GLU A 218 -0.56 -6.64 46.23
CA GLU A 218 -0.08 -5.29 46.56
C GLU A 218 -1.12 -4.22 46.21
N ALA A 219 -1.76 -4.34 45.04
CA ALA A 219 -2.81 -3.42 44.61
C ALA A 219 -4.04 -3.49 45.55
N GLU A 220 -4.44 -4.68 46.01
CA GLU A 220 -5.51 -4.87 46.99
C GLU A 220 -5.16 -4.32 48.35
N ALA A 221 -3.94 -4.55 48.83
CA ALA A 221 -3.45 -3.97 50.08
C ALA A 221 -3.49 -2.43 50.06
N PHE A 222 -3.14 -1.84 48.91
CA PHE A 222 -3.26 -0.40 48.72
C PHE A 222 -4.72 0.07 48.76
N LEU A 223 -5.63 -0.64 48.10
CA LEU A 223 -7.08 -0.33 48.18
C LEU A 223 -7.63 -0.44 49.61
N GLN A 224 -7.18 -1.45 50.38
CA GLN A 224 -7.56 -1.61 51.79
C GLN A 224 -7.10 -0.43 52.66
N GLN A 225 -5.92 0.14 52.45
CA GLN A 225 -5.45 1.35 53.12
C GLN A 225 -6.32 2.56 52.84
N ASN A 226 -7.04 2.60 51.70
CA ASN A 226 -7.92 3.68 51.32
C ASN A 226 -9.36 3.54 51.89
N ILE A 227 -9.69 2.44 52.54
CA ILE A 227 -10.99 2.27 53.19
C ILE A 227 -11.19 3.31 54.32
N GLY A 228 -12.23 4.15 54.17
CA GLY A 228 -12.51 5.25 55.08
C GLY A 228 -11.39 6.33 55.14
N ALA A 229 -10.56 6.46 54.12
CA ALA A 229 -9.60 7.55 53.98
C ALA A 229 -10.32 8.85 53.56
N HIS A 230 -9.78 9.97 54.03
CA HIS A 230 -10.22 11.31 53.62
C HIS A 230 -9.22 11.89 52.64
N PHE A 231 -9.75 12.43 51.55
CA PHE A 231 -8.95 12.95 50.43
C PHE A 231 -9.07 14.47 50.36
N LYS A 232 -7.93 15.15 50.20
CA LYS A 232 -7.89 16.59 50.01
C LYS A 232 -6.87 17.00 48.95
N VAL A 233 -7.11 18.12 48.31
CA VAL A 233 -6.18 18.75 47.39
C VAL A 233 -4.96 19.23 48.14
N GLN A 234 -3.82 18.55 48.00
CA GLN A 234 -2.54 18.91 48.63
C GLN A 234 -1.92 20.12 47.93
N SER A 235 -1.84 20.06 46.59
CA SER A 235 -1.29 21.12 45.80
C SER A 235 -2.01 21.22 44.43
N LEU A 236 -2.04 22.44 43.91
CA LEU A 236 -2.53 22.77 42.60
C LEU A 236 -1.47 23.60 41.91
N GLU A 237 -0.92 23.13 40.84
CA GLU A 237 0.11 23.81 40.05
C GLU A 237 -0.41 24.03 38.65
N THR A 238 -0.55 25.28 38.22
CA THR A 238 -0.94 25.66 36.87
C THR A 238 0.26 26.27 36.18
N LYS A 239 0.60 25.72 35.01
CA LYS A 239 1.71 26.19 34.18
C LYS A 239 1.22 26.55 32.79
N PRO A 240 1.63 27.70 32.24
CA PRO A 240 1.38 28.00 30.85
C PRO A 240 2.20 27.04 29.96
N ALA A 241 1.59 26.54 28.92
CA ALA A 241 2.20 25.73 27.88
C ALA A 241 1.81 26.24 26.50
N LYS A 242 2.62 25.94 25.50
CA LYS A 242 2.35 26.28 24.12
C LYS A 242 2.40 25.03 23.26
N LYS A 243 1.42 24.87 22.36
CA LYS A 243 1.50 23.90 21.26
C LYS A 243 1.85 24.67 20.00
N MET A 244 2.90 24.25 19.31
CA MET A 244 3.36 24.84 18.06
C MET A 244 2.75 24.06 16.88
N PRO A 245 2.42 24.74 15.75
CA PRO A 245 1.98 24.04 14.56
C PRO A 245 3.12 23.25 13.92
N ALA A 246 2.76 22.16 13.30
CA ALA A 246 3.70 21.39 12.50
C ALA A 246 4.03 22.11 11.16
N PRO A 247 5.21 21.83 10.54
CA PRO A 247 5.63 22.40 9.26
C PRO A 247 4.64 22.10 8.13
N PRO A 248 4.70 22.84 7.01
CA PRO A 248 4.02 22.45 5.77
C PRO A 248 4.40 21.02 5.34
N PHE A 249 3.59 20.41 4.49
CA PHE A 249 3.80 19.03 4.08
C PHE A 249 5.05 18.83 3.21
N THR A 250 5.82 17.81 3.57
CA THR A 250 6.68 17.04 2.67
C THR A 250 5.89 15.89 2.03
N THR A 251 6.47 15.20 1.05
CA THR A 251 5.87 13.97 0.50
C THR A 251 5.55 12.95 1.59
N SER A 252 6.49 12.70 2.49
CA SER A 252 6.35 11.73 3.57
C SER A 252 5.22 12.11 4.53
N THR A 253 5.23 13.34 5.04
CA THR A 253 4.21 13.79 6.00
C THR A 253 2.82 13.90 5.36
N LEU A 254 2.72 14.24 4.07
CA LEU A 254 1.45 14.20 3.33
C LEU A 254 0.91 12.77 3.24
N GLN A 255 1.76 11.79 2.92
CA GLN A 255 1.37 10.39 2.85
C GLN A 255 0.88 9.87 4.20
N GLN A 256 1.55 10.24 5.29
CA GLN A 256 1.18 9.86 6.65
C GLN A 256 -0.20 10.42 7.03
N GLU A 257 -0.39 11.73 6.90
CA GLU A 257 -1.64 12.38 7.29
C GLU A 257 -2.82 12.02 6.38
N ALA A 258 -2.60 11.84 5.09
CA ALA A 258 -3.64 11.36 4.18
C ALA A 258 -4.09 9.93 4.51
N ALA A 259 -3.16 9.06 4.94
CA ALA A 259 -3.52 7.72 5.40
C ALA A 259 -4.35 7.75 6.69
N ARG A 260 -3.97 8.58 7.67
CA ARG A 260 -4.66 8.70 8.96
C ARG A 260 -6.03 9.36 8.82
N LYS A 261 -6.11 10.52 8.16
CA LYS A 261 -7.33 11.35 8.10
C LYS A 261 -8.28 10.99 6.96
N LEU A 262 -7.76 10.56 5.81
CA LEU A 262 -8.55 10.30 4.62
C LEU A 262 -8.63 8.81 4.28
N HIS A 263 -7.92 7.96 5.02
CA HIS A 263 -7.79 6.52 4.76
C HIS A 263 -7.30 6.21 3.33
N PHE A 264 -6.44 7.07 2.78
CA PHE A 264 -5.81 6.86 1.49
C PHE A 264 -4.59 5.96 1.65
N SER A 265 -4.38 5.02 0.72
CA SER A 265 -3.09 4.35 0.60
C SER A 265 -2.02 5.34 0.16
N VAL A 266 -0.76 5.06 0.47
CA VAL A 266 0.38 5.90 0.05
C VAL A 266 0.38 6.10 -1.48
N SER A 267 0.12 5.05 -2.25
CA SER A 267 0.02 5.12 -3.71
C SER A 267 -1.16 5.98 -4.19
N LYS A 268 -2.34 5.85 -3.54
CA LYS A 268 -3.51 6.69 -3.87
C LYS A 268 -3.22 8.17 -3.59
N THR A 269 -2.59 8.46 -2.45
CA THR A 269 -2.19 9.84 -2.10
C THR A 269 -1.34 10.46 -3.18
N MET A 270 -0.30 9.75 -3.66
CA MET A 270 0.57 10.28 -4.71
C MET A 270 -0.14 10.43 -6.05
N THR A 271 -1.03 9.51 -6.41
CA THR A 271 -1.82 9.63 -7.65
C THR A 271 -2.74 10.85 -7.62
N VAL A 272 -3.39 11.11 -6.48
CA VAL A 272 -4.28 12.28 -6.33
C VAL A 272 -3.47 13.57 -6.28
N ALA A 273 -2.34 13.59 -5.56
CA ALA A 273 -1.44 14.75 -5.49
C ALA A 273 -0.86 15.10 -6.87
N GLN A 274 -0.48 14.11 -7.69
CA GLN A 274 -0.04 14.31 -9.06
C GLN A 274 -1.12 15.03 -9.90
N ARG A 275 -2.37 14.60 -9.80
CA ARG A 275 -3.49 15.23 -10.50
C ARG A 275 -3.72 16.67 -10.05
N LEU A 276 -3.61 16.95 -8.74
CA LEU A 276 -3.71 18.31 -8.18
C LEU A 276 -2.60 19.21 -8.71
N TYR A 277 -1.36 18.73 -8.75
CA TYR A 277 -0.22 19.46 -9.29
C TYR A 277 -0.39 19.73 -10.79
N GLU A 278 -0.71 18.72 -11.60
CA GLU A 278 -0.92 18.86 -13.05
C GLU A 278 -2.07 19.79 -13.41
N SER A 279 -3.04 19.93 -12.52
CA SER A 279 -4.16 20.88 -12.65
C SER A 279 -3.82 22.28 -12.12
N GLY A 280 -2.64 22.46 -11.55
CA GLY A 280 -2.16 23.76 -11.04
C GLY A 280 -2.71 24.17 -9.67
N PHE A 281 -3.28 23.23 -8.90
CA PHE A 281 -3.86 23.55 -7.59
C PHE A 281 -2.86 23.49 -6.43
N ILE A 282 -1.79 22.71 -6.56
CA ILE A 282 -0.73 22.61 -5.55
C ILE A 282 0.64 22.73 -6.17
N THR A 283 1.67 22.97 -5.36
CA THR A 283 3.08 22.88 -5.73
C THR A 283 3.48 21.43 -5.98
N TYR A 284 4.69 21.22 -6.49
CA TYR A 284 5.22 19.89 -6.79
C TYR A 284 5.19 18.97 -5.56
N MET A 285 4.63 17.79 -5.72
CA MET A 285 4.31 16.90 -4.60
C MET A 285 5.45 15.95 -4.19
N ARG A 286 6.56 15.91 -4.93
CA ARG A 286 7.74 15.12 -4.56
C ARG A 286 8.81 16.02 -4.00
N THR A 287 8.71 16.33 -2.73
CA THR A 287 9.64 17.21 -2.01
C THR A 287 9.84 16.72 -0.58
N ASP A 288 11.04 16.89 -0.07
CA ASP A 288 11.41 16.74 1.32
C ASP A 288 11.60 18.11 2.02
N SER A 289 11.40 19.20 1.30
CA SER A 289 11.47 20.56 1.81
C SER A 289 10.22 20.96 2.57
N VAL A 290 10.40 21.72 3.65
CA VAL A 290 9.34 22.40 4.41
C VAL A 290 9.33 23.91 4.19
N ASN A 291 10.16 24.41 3.26
CA ASN A 291 10.30 25.83 2.98
C ASN A 291 9.09 26.37 2.19
N LEU A 292 8.73 27.62 2.45
CA LEU A 292 7.74 28.36 1.70
C LEU A 292 8.39 29.61 1.09
N SER A 293 8.03 29.94 -0.16
CA SER A 293 8.48 31.17 -0.81
C SER A 293 7.91 32.40 -0.11
N GLN A 294 8.52 33.56 -0.31
CA GLN A 294 8.05 34.84 0.24
C GLN A 294 6.63 35.19 -0.23
N GLU A 295 6.31 34.84 -1.47
CA GLU A 295 4.95 34.98 -2.01
C GLU A 295 3.94 34.10 -1.24
N ALA A 296 4.31 32.83 -0.99
CA ALA A 296 3.47 31.91 -0.23
C ALA A 296 3.26 32.38 1.22
N LEU A 297 4.31 32.85 1.88
CA LEU A 297 4.23 33.39 3.24
C LEU A 297 3.30 34.62 3.29
N SER A 298 3.42 35.54 2.31
CA SER A 298 2.57 36.74 2.24
C SER A 298 1.12 36.40 1.97
N THR A 299 0.84 35.49 1.04
CA THR A 299 -0.54 35.08 0.71
C THR A 299 -1.19 34.29 1.85
N ALA A 300 -0.42 33.42 2.54
CA ALA A 300 -0.88 32.71 3.72
C ALA A 300 -1.22 33.69 4.86
N LYS A 301 -0.36 34.67 5.14
CA LYS A 301 -0.64 35.73 6.13
C LYS A 301 -1.94 36.45 5.81
N ASN A 302 -2.12 36.91 4.57
CA ASN A 302 -3.32 37.63 4.16
C ASN A 302 -4.60 36.77 4.33
N ALA A 303 -4.54 35.50 3.95
CA ALA A 303 -5.65 34.56 4.13
C ALA A 303 -5.98 34.34 5.61
N ILE A 304 -4.96 34.18 6.48
CA ILE A 304 -5.16 34.00 7.92
C ILE A 304 -5.82 35.27 8.54
N VAL A 305 -5.29 36.44 8.21
CA VAL A 305 -5.83 37.71 8.75
C VAL A 305 -7.27 37.89 8.31
N GLN A 306 -7.58 37.61 7.04
CA GLN A 306 -8.93 37.73 6.49
C GLN A 306 -9.93 36.77 7.12
N LEU A 307 -9.52 35.50 7.34
CA LEU A 307 -10.42 34.44 7.82
C LEU A 307 -10.56 34.40 9.35
N PHE A 308 -9.50 34.75 10.09
CA PHE A 308 -9.43 34.51 11.53
C PHE A 308 -9.04 35.75 12.34
N GLY A 309 -8.46 36.78 11.71
CA GLY A 309 -7.97 37.96 12.38
C GLY A 309 -6.45 37.97 12.60
N GLU A 310 -5.90 39.16 12.86
CA GLU A 310 -4.45 39.38 12.95
C GLU A 310 -3.76 38.57 14.07
N GLN A 311 -4.47 38.37 15.20
CA GLN A 311 -3.95 37.63 16.35
C GLN A 311 -3.63 36.16 16.02
N TYR A 312 -4.23 35.60 14.96
CA TYR A 312 -3.96 34.23 14.51
C TYR A 312 -2.77 34.13 13.56
N SER A 313 -2.21 35.24 13.11
CA SER A 313 -1.11 35.22 12.13
C SER A 313 0.23 35.25 12.83
N GLN A 314 1.08 34.27 12.54
CA GLN A 314 2.48 34.23 12.97
C GLN A 314 3.32 33.56 11.87
N VAL A 315 3.90 34.37 10.99
CA VAL A 315 4.75 33.87 9.91
C VAL A 315 5.99 33.19 10.47
N ARG A 316 6.29 31.98 9.96
CA ARG A 316 7.43 31.15 10.38
C ARG A 316 8.19 30.61 9.19
N ASN A 317 9.50 30.52 9.34
CA ASN A 317 10.37 29.74 8.49
C ASN A 317 10.75 28.46 9.24
N PHE A 318 10.54 27.31 8.61
CA PHE A 318 10.92 26.02 9.15
C PHE A 318 12.24 25.57 8.54
N ALA A 319 13.14 25.04 9.36
CA ALA A 319 14.39 24.45 8.88
C ALA A 319 14.14 23.00 8.43
N THR A 320 14.60 22.65 7.26
CA THR A 320 14.58 21.26 6.78
C THR A 320 15.60 20.44 7.55
N LYS A 321 15.18 19.32 8.12
CA LYS A 321 16.05 18.47 8.97
C LYS A 321 16.89 17.48 8.17
N SER A 322 16.54 17.16 6.92
CA SER A 322 17.26 16.20 6.10
C SER A 322 18.58 16.79 5.60
N LYS A 323 19.69 16.15 5.93
CA LYS A 323 20.99 16.43 5.29
C LYS A 323 20.86 15.96 3.83
N GLY A 324 20.90 16.86 2.87
CA GLY A 324 20.72 16.55 1.44
C GLY A 324 19.34 16.91 0.89
N ALA A 325 18.48 17.57 1.68
CA ALA A 325 17.29 18.19 1.13
C ALA A 325 17.71 19.22 0.08
N GLN A 326 17.08 19.17 -1.08
CA GLN A 326 17.25 20.20 -2.10
C GLN A 326 16.61 21.48 -1.57
N GLU A 327 17.40 22.35 -0.94
CA GLU A 327 16.92 23.59 -0.30
C GLU A 327 16.19 24.53 -1.27
N ALA A 328 16.37 24.34 -2.56
CA ALA A 328 15.69 25.09 -3.62
C ALA A 328 14.22 24.74 -3.79
N HIS A 329 13.76 23.59 -3.25
CA HIS A 329 12.36 23.13 -3.39
C HIS A 329 11.46 23.76 -2.34
N GLU A 330 10.20 24.03 -2.72
CA GLU A 330 9.14 24.38 -1.78
C GLU A 330 8.45 23.15 -1.19
N ALA A 331 7.80 23.36 -0.05
CA ALA A 331 6.87 22.41 0.53
C ALA A 331 5.63 22.23 -0.37
N ILE A 332 4.87 21.15 -0.10
CA ILE A 332 3.57 20.93 -0.74
C ILE A 332 2.55 21.91 -0.16
N ARG A 333 2.07 22.81 -0.99
CA ARG A 333 1.11 23.84 -0.60
C ARG A 333 0.10 24.15 -1.72
N PRO A 334 -1.05 24.76 -1.42
CA PRO A 334 -1.92 25.32 -2.44
C PRO A 334 -1.21 26.41 -3.24
N THR A 335 -1.54 26.55 -4.52
CA THR A 335 -1.07 27.67 -5.36
C THR A 335 -1.88 28.94 -5.10
N ASP A 336 -3.09 28.81 -4.56
CA ASP A 336 -4.00 29.89 -4.18
C ASP A 336 -4.51 29.68 -2.76
N MET A 337 -3.98 30.43 -1.79
CA MET A 337 -4.32 30.35 -0.37
C MET A 337 -5.72 30.89 -0.05
N SER A 338 -6.33 31.66 -0.94
CA SER A 338 -7.68 32.19 -0.75
C SER A 338 -8.78 31.14 -0.90
N ARG A 339 -8.45 29.98 -1.50
CA ARG A 339 -9.39 28.88 -1.76
C ARG A 339 -9.21 27.77 -0.77
N SER A 340 -10.18 27.55 0.08
CA SER A 340 -10.21 26.40 1.01
C SER A 340 -10.62 25.10 0.36
N SER A 341 -11.28 25.16 -0.81
CA SER A 341 -11.76 24.01 -1.60
C SER A 341 -11.68 24.29 -3.09
N ILE A 342 -11.71 23.23 -3.90
CA ILE A 342 -11.61 23.33 -5.36
C ILE A 342 -12.75 22.57 -6.05
N PRO A 343 -13.18 22.99 -7.27
CA PRO A 343 -14.17 22.28 -8.06
C PRO A 343 -13.54 21.05 -8.76
N ALA A 344 -13.30 19.98 -8.01
CA ALA A 344 -12.67 18.77 -8.49
C ALA A 344 -13.37 17.52 -7.93
N GLU A 345 -12.91 16.32 -8.32
CA GLU A 345 -13.41 15.05 -7.77
C GLU A 345 -13.27 15.02 -6.24
N THR A 346 -14.15 14.30 -5.57
CA THR A 346 -14.22 14.22 -4.10
C THR A 346 -12.86 13.93 -3.45
N ASP A 347 -12.09 12.97 -3.97
CA ASP A 347 -10.79 12.61 -3.41
C ASP A 347 -9.75 13.72 -3.61
N GLN A 348 -9.79 14.41 -4.74
CA GLN A 348 -8.91 15.55 -5.01
C GLN A 348 -9.22 16.70 -4.06
N ASN A 349 -10.51 17.02 -3.86
CA ASN A 349 -10.90 18.09 -2.96
C ASN A 349 -10.52 17.79 -1.51
N LYS A 350 -10.74 16.54 -1.04
CA LYS A 350 -10.34 16.13 0.31
C LYS A 350 -8.82 16.29 0.55
N LEU A 351 -7.99 15.85 -0.41
CA LEU A 351 -6.54 15.98 -0.29
C LEU A 351 -6.11 17.44 -0.36
N TYR A 352 -6.73 18.24 -1.23
CA TYR A 352 -6.47 19.66 -1.34
C TYR A 352 -6.80 20.40 -0.02
N GLU A 353 -7.96 20.14 0.57
CA GLU A 353 -8.36 20.71 1.86
C GLU A 353 -7.37 20.36 2.99
N LEU A 354 -6.89 19.13 3.01
CA LEU A 354 -5.87 18.68 3.96
C LEU A 354 -4.57 19.50 3.80
N ILE A 355 -4.10 19.66 2.56
CA ILE A 355 -2.91 20.45 2.24
C ILE A 355 -3.11 21.93 2.62
N TRP A 356 -4.26 22.50 2.27
CA TRP A 356 -4.62 23.87 2.60
C TRP A 356 -4.63 24.11 4.11
N LYS A 357 -5.33 23.28 4.86
CA LYS A 357 -5.39 23.36 6.33
C LYS A 357 -4.01 23.29 6.98
N ARG A 358 -3.19 22.35 6.56
CA ARG A 358 -1.83 22.19 7.09
C ARG A 358 -0.95 23.40 6.78
N THR A 359 -0.97 23.87 5.54
CA THR A 359 -0.19 25.04 5.13
C THR A 359 -0.60 26.30 5.92
N LEU A 360 -1.91 26.53 6.03
CA LEU A 360 -2.41 27.67 6.79
C LEU A 360 -2.03 27.58 8.27
N ALA A 361 -2.29 26.42 8.90
CA ALA A 361 -1.97 26.18 10.30
C ALA A 361 -0.48 26.38 10.61
N SER A 362 0.41 26.00 9.69
CA SER A 362 1.86 26.20 9.85
C SER A 362 2.26 27.66 10.04
N GLN A 363 1.47 28.60 9.52
CA GLN A 363 1.70 30.05 9.56
C GLN A 363 0.78 30.78 10.58
N MET A 364 0.06 29.99 11.41
CA MET A 364 -0.80 30.53 12.47
C MET A 364 -0.08 30.60 13.82
N ALA A 365 -0.60 31.39 14.72
CA ALA A 365 -0.09 31.56 16.07
C ALA A 365 -0.15 30.23 16.88
N ASP A 366 0.76 30.07 17.83
CA ASP A 366 0.76 28.96 18.79
C ASP A 366 -0.55 28.90 19.56
N ALA A 367 -1.02 27.69 19.85
CA ALA A 367 -2.07 27.51 20.82
C ALA A 367 -1.50 27.71 22.24
N GLN A 368 -2.18 28.53 23.03
CA GLN A 368 -1.83 28.77 24.43
C GLN A 368 -2.72 27.90 25.31
N ILE A 369 -2.07 27.11 26.15
CA ILE A 369 -2.73 26.10 26.98
C ILE A 369 -2.28 26.34 28.41
N GLU A 370 -3.18 26.20 29.35
CA GLU A 370 -2.85 26.04 30.76
C GLU A 370 -2.94 24.58 31.14
N ARG A 371 -1.83 24.03 31.62
CA ARG A 371 -1.77 22.70 32.22
C ARG A 371 -1.87 22.79 33.70
N THR A 372 -2.89 22.19 34.27
CA THR A 372 -3.10 22.14 35.69
C THR A 372 -2.82 20.73 36.18
N THR A 373 -1.90 20.60 37.11
CA THR A 373 -1.59 19.36 37.80
C THR A 373 -2.04 19.50 39.26
N VAL A 374 -2.90 18.59 39.68
CA VAL A 374 -3.46 18.54 41.04
C VAL A 374 -2.96 17.31 41.73
N LYS A 375 -2.35 17.49 42.91
CA LYS A 375 -2.02 16.39 43.79
C LYS A 375 -3.09 16.24 44.88
N ILE A 376 -3.61 15.03 45.04
CA ILE A 376 -4.64 14.67 45.98
C ILE A 376 -4.04 13.69 46.97
N GLU A 377 -3.93 14.09 48.25
CA GLU A 377 -3.41 13.26 49.31
C GLU A 377 -4.52 12.56 50.08
N ALA A 378 -4.21 11.40 50.65
CA ALA A 378 -5.03 10.68 51.59
C ALA A 378 -4.44 10.80 52.98
N ASP A 379 -5.29 10.81 54.01
CA ASP A 379 -4.85 10.93 55.42
C ASP A 379 -4.21 9.64 55.96
N LYS A 380 -4.38 8.50 55.28
CA LYS A 380 -3.92 7.18 55.78
C LYS A 380 -2.61 6.67 55.20
N HIS A 381 -2.06 7.30 54.16
CA HIS A 381 -0.81 6.92 53.54
C HIS A 381 -0.09 8.11 52.87
N LYS A 382 1.18 7.92 52.50
CA LYS A 382 2.02 8.97 51.89
C LYS A 382 1.85 9.12 50.37
N GLU A 383 1.24 8.14 49.71
CA GLU A 383 1.03 8.16 48.26
C GLU A 383 -0.04 9.20 47.94
N TYR A 384 0.11 9.84 46.79
CA TYR A 384 -0.85 10.84 46.30
C TYR A 384 -1.34 10.50 44.91
N PHE A 385 -2.57 10.82 44.61
CA PHE A 385 -3.12 10.76 43.27
C PHE A 385 -2.82 12.04 42.50
N VAL A 386 -2.64 11.92 41.20
CA VAL A 386 -2.40 13.05 40.31
C VAL A 386 -3.57 13.15 39.31
N ALA A 387 -4.18 14.31 39.27
CA ALA A 387 -5.13 14.69 38.22
C ALA A 387 -4.49 15.75 37.34
N ASN A 388 -4.51 15.52 36.05
CA ASN A 388 -4.07 16.48 35.04
C ASN A 388 -5.24 17.02 34.24
N GLY A 389 -5.16 18.29 33.87
CA GLY A 389 -6.12 18.92 32.99
C GLY A 389 -5.47 19.96 32.11
N GLU A 390 -5.98 20.10 30.91
CA GLU A 390 -5.59 21.14 29.97
C GLU A 390 -6.77 22.08 29.72
N MET A 391 -6.53 23.36 29.74
CA MET A 391 -7.49 24.41 29.34
C MET A 391 -6.86 25.23 28.22
N VAL A 392 -7.55 25.26 27.07
CA VAL A 392 -7.12 26.07 25.94
C VAL A 392 -7.52 27.54 26.21
N GLN A 393 -6.53 28.38 26.40
CA GLN A 393 -6.72 29.84 26.60
C GLN A 393 -6.86 30.56 25.25
N PHE A 394 -6.07 30.13 24.27
CA PHE A 394 -6.13 30.62 22.90
C PHE A 394 -5.87 29.44 21.96
N ASP A 395 -6.82 29.18 21.07
CA ASP A 395 -6.77 28.00 20.19
C ASP A 395 -5.71 28.07 19.08
N GLY A 396 -5.31 29.31 18.66
CA GLY A 396 -4.26 29.47 17.68
C GLY A 396 -4.50 28.60 16.42
N PHE A 397 -3.47 27.86 16.01
CA PHE A 397 -3.54 26.97 14.84
C PHE A 397 -4.52 25.78 15.01
N LEU A 398 -4.83 25.39 16.24
CA LEU A 398 -5.78 24.30 16.52
C LEU A 398 -7.18 24.56 15.97
N LYS A 399 -7.53 25.84 15.74
CA LYS A 399 -8.77 26.25 15.09
C LYS A 399 -8.96 25.67 13.70
N VAL A 400 -7.86 25.41 13.00
CA VAL A 400 -7.85 24.96 11.60
C VAL A 400 -7.40 23.50 11.47
N TYR A 401 -6.40 23.11 12.26
CA TYR A 401 -5.74 21.84 12.06
C TYR A 401 -5.17 21.24 13.35
N LEU A 402 -5.47 19.97 13.56
CA LEU A 402 -4.84 19.14 14.57
C LEU A 402 -4.16 17.97 13.86
N GLU A 403 -2.87 17.77 14.13
CA GLU A 403 -2.11 16.62 13.61
C GLU A 403 -2.61 15.31 14.23
N SER A 404 -2.65 14.24 13.44
CA SER A 404 -3.00 12.91 13.93
C SER A 404 -1.75 12.18 14.40
N THR A 405 -1.87 11.39 15.47
CA THR A 405 -0.82 10.49 15.95
C THR A 405 -1.19 9.04 15.64
N ASP A 406 -0.19 8.15 15.59
CA ASP A 406 -0.43 6.70 15.48
C ASP A 406 -0.69 6.06 16.85
N ASP A 407 -0.50 6.83 17.94
CA ASP A 407 -0.70 6.37 19.33
C ASP A 407 -2.17 6.48 19.68
N GLU A 408 -2.84 5.34 19.81
CA GLU A 408 -4.28 5.25 20.15
C GLU A 408 -4.62 5.59 21.60
N GLU A 409 -3.64 5.87 22.46
CA GLU A 409 -3.81 5.92 23.92
C GLU A 409 -3.43 7.24 24.63
N GLU A 410 -3.31 8.36 23.93
CA GLU A 410 -3.39 9.61 24.67
C GLU A 410 -4.84 9.81 25.12
N GLU A 411 -5.14 9.36 26.37
CA GLU A 411 -6.34 9.81 27.09
C GLU A 411 -6.32 11.34 27.03
N GLN A 412 -7.25 11.92 26.25
CA GLN A 412 -7.37 13.38 26.19
C GLN A 412 -7.58 13.83 27.62
N GLU A 413 -6.58 14.54 28.18
CA GLU A 413 -6.68 15.16 29.50
C GLU A 413 -7.89 16.11 29.45
N GLY A 414 -8.95 15.72 30.19
CA GLY A 414 -10.18 16.50 30.21
C GLY A 414 -9.97 17.83 30.97
N MET A 415 -10.95 18.73 30.87
CA MET A 415 -10.96 19.95 31.67
C MET A 415 -11.21 19.60 33.15
N LEU A 416 -10.28 19.98 34.04
CA LEU A 416 -10.48 19.85 35.48
C LEU A 416 -11.50 20.90 35.96
N PRO A 417 -12.35 20.59 36.94
CA PRO A 417 -13.16 21.59 37.60
C PRO A 417 -12.26 22.57 38.38
N ASN A 418 -12.82 23.73 38.72
CA ASN A 418 -12.09 24.71 39.51
C ASN A 418 -11.88 24.21 40.95
N LEU A 419 -10.68 23.74 41.25
CA LEU A 419 -10.26 23.16 42.51
C LEU A 419 -9.47 24.17 43.35
N LYS A 420 -9.55 24.03 44.69
CA LYS A 420 -8.78 24.87 45.60
C LYS A 420 -7.87 24.01 46.48
N LYS A 421 -6.69 24.54 46.84
CA LYS A 421 -5.83 23.87 47.80
C LYS A 421 -6.53 23.68 49.15
N GLY A 422 -6.43 22.49 49.70
CA GLY A 422 -7.13 22.11 50.93
C GLY A 422 -8.60 21.69 50.75
N GLU A 423 -9.14 21.73 49.53
CA GLU A 423 -10.50 21.26 49.22
C GLU A 423 -10.62 19.77 49.50
N VAL A 424 -11.64 19.39 50.25
CA VAL A 424 -11.97 17.99 50.53
C VAL A 424 -12.73 17.40 49.37
N LEU A 425 -12.28 16.22 48.95
CA LEU A 425 -12.89 15.48 47.83
C LEU A 425 -13.53 14.19 48.35
N ALA A 426 -14.75 13.92 47.94
CA ALA A 426 -15.40 12.63 48.25
C ALA A 426 -14.88 11.55 47.30
N ASN A 427 -14.43 10.41 47.83
CA ASN A 427 -14.09 9.26 47.03
C ASN A 427 -15.35 8.61 46.48
N ARG A 428 -15.47 8.54 45.16
CA ARG A 428 -16.55 7.80 44.49
C ARG A 428 -16.15 6.34 44.32
N TYR A 429 -14.98 6.09 43.73
CA TYR A 429 -14.36 4.78 43.65
C TYR A 429 -12.85 4.91 43.35
N ILE A 430 -12.08 3.91 43.80
CA ILE A 430 -10.69 3.71 43.42
C ILE A 430 -10.60 2.35 42.75
N THR A 431 -9.98 2.30 41.58
CA THR A 431 -9.92 1.08 40.77
C THR A 431 -8.46 0.68 40.54
N ALA A 432 -8.12 -0.55 40.84
CA ALA A 432 -6.89 -1.20 40.45
C ALA A 432 -7.16 -2.07 39.22
N THR A 433 -6.62 -1.68 38.08
CA THR A 433 -6.84 -2.39 36.83
C THR A 433 -5.55 -3.02 36.34
N GLU A 434 -5.59 -4.32 36.12
CA GLU A 434 -4.48 -5.05 35.50
C GLU A 434 -4.25 -4.53 34.08
N ARG A 435 -2.99 -4.16 33.79
CA ARG A 435 -2.54 -3.68 32.50
C ARG A 435 -1.33 -4.47 32.07
N PHE A 436 -1.23 -4.69 30.79
CA PHE A 436 -0.17 -5.48 30.20
C PHE A 436 0.71 -4.60 29.32
N THR A 437 2.00 -4.87 29.40
CA THR A 437 2.95 -4.28 28.42
C THR A 437 2.60 -4.76 27.03
N ARG A 438 2.81 -3.91 26.02
CA ARG A 438 2.50 -4.21 24.62
C ARG A 438 3.78 -4.09 23.79
N PRO A 439 3.96 -4.95 22.79
CA PRO A 439 5.04 -4.78 21.81
C PRO A 439 4.80 -3.52 20.99
N LEU A 440 5.84 -3.08 20.27
CA LEU A 440 5.68 -2.03 19.28
C LEU A 440 4.65 -2.48 18.21
N PRO A 441 3.79 -1.58 17.74
CA PRO A 441 2.76 -1.94 16.78
C PRO A 441 3.37 -2.32 15.42
N ARG A 442 2.69 -3.18 14.67
CA ARG A 442 3.00 -3.46 13.28
C ARG A 442 2.92 -2.19 12.44
N TYR A 443 3.72 -2.15 11.39
CA TYR A 443 3.70 -1.00 10.49
C TYR A 443 2.40 -0.90 9.71
N THR A 444 1.87 0.32 9.62
CA THR A 444 0.97 0.74 8.54
C THR A 444 1.82 1.18 7.35
N GLU A 445 1.24 1.40 6.16
CA GLU A 445 1.96 2.04 5.06
C GLU A 445 2.55 3.41 5.50
N ALA A 446 1.80 4.18 6.28
CA ALA A 446 2.20 5.49 6.79
C ALA A 446 3.39 5.42 7.76
N SER A 447 3.32 4.55 8.77
CA SER A 447 4.42 4.41 9.74
C SER A 447 5.66 3.75 9.11
N LEU A 448 5.50 2.93 8.06
CA LEU A 448 6.64 2.41 7.29
C LEU A 448 7.32 3.54 6.49
N VAL A 449 6.56 4.45 5.85
CA VAL A 449 7.14 5.64 5.20
C VAL A 449 7.92 6.47 6.20
N LYS A 450 7.34 6.75 7.37
CA LYS A 450 8.01 7.47 8.45
C LYS A 450 9.33 6.80 8.85
N LYS A 451 9.30 5.47 9.03
CA LYS A 451 10.51 4.72 9.41
C LYS A 451 11.59 4.73 8.33
N LEU A 452 11.20 4.59 7.06
CA LEU A 452 12.15 4.70 5.94
C LEU A 452 12.79 6.08 5.87
N GLU A 453 12.00 7.15 6.06
CA GLU A 453 12.50 8.53 6.11
C GLU A 453 13.48 8.75 7.28
N GLU A 454 13.13 8.30 8.49
CA GLU A 454 13.99 8.38 9.68
C GLU A 454 15.34 7.69 9.48
N LEU A 455 15.36 6.58 8.75
CA LEU A 455 16.57 5.82 8.42
C LEU A 455 17.31 6.37 7.19
N GLY A 456 16.76 7.36 6.48
CA GLY A 456 17.34 7.89 5.24
C GLY A 456 17.24 6.94 4.06
N ILE A 457 16.34 5.95 4.12
CA ILE A 457 16.14 4.90 3.11
C ILE A 457 15.07 5.33 2.11
N GLY A 458 15.46 5.48 0.86
CA GLY A 458 14.58 5.99 -0.20
C GLY A 458 14.50 7.53 -0.21
N ARG A 459 13.65 8.03 -1.09
CA ARG A 459 13.40 9.47 -1.33
C ARG A 459 11.92 9.67 -1.69
N PRO A 460 11.42 10.90 -1.78
CA PRO A 460 10.02 11.20 -2.13
C PRO A 460 9.49 10.44 -3.35
N SER A 461 10.34 10.18 -4.34
CA SER A 461 9.97 9.43 -5.55
C SER A 461 9.83 7.92 -5.34
N THR A 462 10.38 7.33 -4.26
CA THR A 462 10.48 5.86 -4.07
C THR A 462 9.64 5.28 -2.96
N TYR A 463 9.15 6.05 -2.00
CA TYR A 463 8.35 5.50 -0.90
C TYR A 463 7.12 4.73 -1.39
N ALA A 464 6.26 5.38 -2.17
CA ALA A 464 5.04 4.76 -2.69
C ALA A 464 5.31 3.56 -3.63
N PRO A 465 6.23 3.65 -4.61
CA PRO A 465 6.60 2.51 -5.45
C PRO A 465 7.15 1.32 -4.65
N THR A 466 7.99 1.54 -3.65
CA THR A 466 8.55 0.47 -2.81
C THR A 466 7.46 -0.27 -2.07
N ILE A 467 6.57 0.45 -1.35
CA ILE A 467 5.48 -0.15 -0.59
C ILE A 467 4.51 -0.93 -1.50
N SER A 468 4.19 -0.38 -2.67
CA SER A 468 3.37 -1.09 -3.65
C SER A 468 4.08 -2.34 -4.19
N THR A 469 5.39 -2.27 -4.44
CA THR A 469 6.16 -3.38 -5.00
C THR A 469 6.24 -4.57 -4.05
N ILE A 470 6.55 -4.35 -2.76
CA ILE A 470 6.65 -5.45 -1.78
C ILE A 470 5.32 -6.17 -1.58
N GLN A 471 4.18 -5.44 -1.66
CA GLN A 471 2.84 -6.04 -1.61
C GLN A 471 2.49 -6.77 -2.90
N ASN A 472 2.73 -6.16 -4.08
CA ASN A 472 2.42 -6.76 -5.38
C ASN A 472 3.25 -8.03 -5.65
N ARG A 473 4.44 -8.12 -5.09
CA ARG A 473 5.31 -9.31 -5.17
C ARG A 473 4.97 -10.38 -4.12
N GLY A 474 4.02 -10.09 -3.22
CA GLY A 474 3.58 -11.01 -2.19
C GLY A 474 4.61 -11.27 -1.11
N TYR A 475 5.58 -10.37 -0.89
CA TYR A 475 6.49 -10.46 0.26
C TYR A 475 5.86 -9.98 1.55
N VAL A 476 4.89 -9.09 1.41
CA VAL A 476 4.15 -8.45 2.50
C VAL A 476 2.68 -8.40 2.11
N GLU A 477 1.81 -8.60 3.07
CA GLU A 477 0.37 -8.45 2.90
C GLU A 477 -0.24 -7.58 4.01
N ARG A 478 -1.49 -7.16 3.79
CA ARG A 478 -2.25 -6.42 4.81
C ARG A 478 -2.92 -7.40 5.76
N SER A 479 -2.68 -7.23 7.05
CA SER A 479 -3.25 -8.09 8.07
C SER A 479 -4.77 -7.97 8.17
N THR A 480 -5.39 -9.09 8.51
CA THR A 480 -6.80 -9.21 8.89
C THR A 480 -6.94 -10.01 10.19
N LEU A 481 -5.96 -9.84 11.10
CA LEU A 481 -5.90 -10.60 12.34
C LEU A 481 -7.05 -10.17 13.26
N GLU A 482 -7.83 -11.12 13.73
CA GLU A 482 -8.96 -10.87 14.62
C GLU A 482 -8.52 -10.69 16.08
N GLY A 483 -7.32 -11.15 16.42
CA GLY A 483 -6.77 -11.15 17.76
C GLY A 483 -7.45 -12.17 18.66
N GLU A 484 -6.90 -12.31 19.87
CA GLU A 484 -7.37 -13.22 20.90
C GLU A 484 -8.01 -12.47 22.05
N VAL A 485 -8.95 -13.10 22.75
CA VAL A 485 -9.57 -12.55 23.92
C VAL A 485 -8.72 -12.89 25.14
N ARG A 486 -8.21 -11.88 25.81
CA ARG A 486 -7.43 -12.00 27.04
C ARG A 486 -8.24 -11.50 28.23
N PRO A 487 -8.42 -12.30 29.31
CA PRO A 487 -9.00 -11.81 30.56
C PRO A 487 -8.01 -10.92 31.28
N TYR A 488 -8.51 -9.94 32.04
CA TYR A 488 -7.76 -9.12 32.99
C TYR A 488 -8.58 -8.84 34.23
N HIS A 489 -7.87 -8.59 35.33
CA HIS A 489 -8.49 -8.39 36.62
C HIS A 489 -8.64 -6.91 36.98
N GLN A 490 -9.74 -6.58 37.61
CA GLN A 490 -10.01 -5.25 38.11
C GLN A 490 -10.58 -5.35 39.51
N LEU A 491 -9.99 -4.60 40.44
CA LEU A 491 -10.51 -4.44 41.81
C LEU A 491 -11.05 -3.02 41.97
N THR A 492 -12.27 -2.87 42.46
CA THR A 492 -12.89 -1.56 42.66
C THR A 492 -13.26 -1.38 44.13
N LEU A 493 -12.67 -0.38 44.77
CA LEU A 493 -13.08 0.12 46.08
C LEU A 493 -14.20 1.16 45.88
N ALA A 494 -15.41 0.87 46.37
CA ALA A 494 -16.53 1.81 46.44
C ALA A 494 -17.08 1.82 47.88
N GLY A 495 -17.11 2.99 48.47
CA GLY A 495 -17.35 3.10 49.92
C GLY A 495 -16.29 2.32 50.73
N ASN A 496 -16.72 1.28 51.43
CA ASN A 496 -15.82 0.43 52.23
C ASN A 496 -15.66 -0.99 51.68
N VAL A 497 -16.12 -1.24 50.46
CA VAL A 497 -16.18 -2.58 49.87
C VAL A 497 -15.25 -2.63 48.65
N ILE A 498 -14.36 -3.63 48.63
CA ILE A 498 -13.53 -3.95 47.46
C ILE A 498 -14.24 -5.07 46.66
N THR A 499 -14.58 -4.80 45.42
CA THR A 499 -15.27 -5.75 44.55
C THR A 499 -14.33 -6.17 43.40
N PRO A 500 -13.98 -7.47 43.31
CA PRO A 500 -13.19 -7.97 42.16
C PRO A 500 -14.11 -8.20 40.94
N LYS A 501 -13.60 -7.93 39.75
CA LYS A 501 -14.22 -8.23 38.45
C LYS A 501 -13.16 -8.80 37.50
N THR A 502 -13.57 -9.78 36.72
CA THR A 502 -12.78 -10.22 35.57
C THR A 502 -13.40 -9.63 34.31
N LEU A 503 -12.66 -8.87 33.58
CA LEU A 503 -13.04 -8.25 32.32
C LEU A 503 -12.22 -8.90 31.19
N SER A 504 -12.50 -8.56 29.95
CA SER A 504 -11.74 -9.08 28.82
C SER A 504 -11.39 -7.96 27.84
N GLU A 505 -10.23 -8.08 27.24
CA GLU A 505 -9.78 -7.23 26.14
C GLU A 505 -9.42 -8.08 24.92
N ARG A 506 -9.45 -7.50 23.75
CA ARG A 506 -9.00 -8.16 22.52
C ARG A 506 -7.55 -7.74 22.22
N VAL A 507 -6.64 -8.70 22.13
CA VAL A 507 -5.20 -8.49 21.94
C VAL A 507 -4.76 -9.03 20.59
N GLY A 508 -3.82 -8.35 19.94
CA GLY A 508 -3.28 -8.79 18.65
C GLY A 508 -4.22 -8.61 17.45
N ALA A 509 -5.38 -7.99 17.65
CA ALA A 509 -6.26 -7.63 16.54
C ALA A 509 -5.62 -6.50 15.72
N ASP A 510 -5.41 -6.77 14.44
CA ASP A 510 -4.83 -5.79 13.51
C ASP A 510 -5.59 -5.78 12.19
N LYS A 511 -5.94 -4.60 11.73
CA LYS A 511 -6.60 -4.43 10.43
C LYS A 511 -5.82 -3.45 9.56
N GLY A 512 -5.39 -3.95 8.38
CA GLY A 512 -4.73 -3.11 7.40
C GLY A 512 -3.27 -2.79 7.69
N LYS A 513 -2.67 -3.37 8.73
CA LYS A 513 -1.23 -3.28 9.00
C LYS A 513 -0.45 -4.29 8.16
N LEU A 514 0.83 -4.05 7.95
CA LEU A 514 1.69 -4.86 7.10
C LEU A 514 2.30 -6.01 7.90
N ILE A 515 2.14 -7.23 7.38
CA ILE A 515 2.75 -8.45 7.92
C ILE A 515 3.58 -9.13 6.83
N PRO A 516 4.69 -9.78 7.17
CA PRO A 516 5.45 -10.57 6.20
C PRO A 516 4.68 -11.84 5.83
N THR A 517 4.86 -12.29 4.61
CA THR A 517 4.43 -13.63 4.18
C THR A 517 5.57 -14.63 4.40
N ASP A 518 5.30 -15.94 4.42
CA ASP A 518 6.35 -16.95 4.52
C ASP A 518 7.44 -16.79 3.45
N ILE A 519 7.06 -16.47 2.21
CA ILE A 519 8.03 -16.22 1.14
C ILE A 519 8.82 -14.93 1.39
N GLY A 520 8.21 -13.91 1.99
CA GLY A 520 8.87 -12.67 2.39
C GLY A 520 9.95 -12.94 3.46
N SER A 521 9.61 -13.71 4.50
CA SER A 521 10.55 -14.11 5.56
C SER A 521 11.71 -14.94 5.00
N VAL A 522 11.44 -15.98 4.20
CA VAL A 522 12.50 -16.84 3.62
C VAL A 522 13.44 -16.04 2.71
N VAL A 523 12.91 -15.13 1.88
CA VAL A 523 13.74 -14.27 1.02
C VAL A 523 14.55 -13.29 1.87
N ASN A 524 13.94 -12.72 2.91
CA ASN A 524 14.65 -11.83 3.83
C ASN A 524 15.83 -12.53 4.49
N ASP A 525 15.61 -13.72 5.06
CA ASP A 525 16.66 -14.48 5.76
C ASP A 525 17.79 -14.88 4.82
N PHE A 526 17.45 -15.35 3.62
CA PHE A 526 18.44 -15.62 2.60
C PHE A 526 19.31 -14.41 2.27
N LEU A 527 18.68 -13.25 2.08
CA LEU A 527 19.41 -12.03 1.74
C LEU A 527 20.23 -11.50 2.92
N VAL A 528 19.72 -11.56 4.14
CA VAL A 528 20.45 -11.17 5.35
C VAL A 528 21.68 -12.06 5.58
N ASN A 529 21.53 -13.37 5.38
CA ASN A 529 22.61 -14.33 5.62
C ASN A 529 23.72 -14.28 4.56
N HIS A 530 23.40 -13.90 3.32
CA HIS A 530 24.33 -13.99 2.20
C HIS A 530 24.70 -12.65 1.55
N PHE A 531 23.94 -11.60 1.81
CA PHE A 531 24.11 -10.26 1.21
C PHE A 531 23.92 -9.17 2.27
N ASP A 532 24.60 -9.34 3.40
CA ASP A 532 24.51 -8.47 4.59
C ASP A 532 24.68 -6.97 4.25
N THR A 533 25.65 -6.64 3.41
CA THR A 533 25.92 -5.27 2.97
C THR A 533 24.71 -4.65 2.24
N ILE A 534 24.06 -5.41 1.34
CA ILE A 534 22.87 -4.90 0.63
C ILE A 534 21.68 -4.73 1.58
N MET A 535 21.61 -5.58 2.60
CA MET A 535 20.54 -5.56 3.59
C MET A 535 20.80 -4.56 4.74
N ASP A 536 22.00 -3.97 4.84
CA ASP A 536 22.32 -2.97 5.85
C ASP A 536 21.59 -1.64 5.62
N TYR A 537 20.96 -1.13 6.67
CA TYR A 537 20.22 0.14 6.63
C TYR A 537 21.13 1.32 6.31
N ASN A 538 22.31 1.37 6.92
CA ASN A 538 23.27 2.45 6.72
C ASN A 538 23.86 2.45 5.30
N PHE A 539 24.05 1.27 4.73
CA PHE A 539 24.52 1.16 3.34
C PHE A 539 23.52 1.80 2.38
N THR A 540 22.22 1.46 2.51
CA THR A 540 21.18 2.05 1.66
C THR A 540 21.10 3.56 1.83
N ALA A 541 21.18 4.07 3.05
CA ALA A 541 21.20 5.50 3.33
C ALA A 541 22.45 6.20 2.74
N LYS A 542 23.63 5.59 2.84
CA LYS A 542 24.86 6.11 2.22
C LYS A 542 24.76 6.21 0.71
N VAL A 543 24.23 5.18 0.06
CA VAL A 543 24.02 5.18 -1.40
C VAL A 543 23.05 6.30 -1.83
N GLU A 544 21.99 6.54 -1.07
CA GLU A 544 21.08 7.68 -1.35
C GLU A 544 21.80 9.03 -1.20
N ASN A 545 22.69 9.16 -0.21
CA ASN A 545 23.51 10.36 -0.03
C ASN A 545 24.54 10.52 -1.18
N SER A 546 25.18 9.44 -1.62
CA SER A 546 26.05 9.48 -2.82
C SER A 546 25.32 9.98 -4.06
N PHE A 547 24.06 9.56 -4.27
CA PHE A 547 23.26 10.14 -5.37
C PHE A 547 22.99 11.63 -5.19
N ASP A 548 22.85 12.12 -3.97
CA ASP A 548 22.70 13.54 -3.69
C ASP A 548 24.04 14.29 -3.97
N GLU A 549 25.19 13.72 -3.57
CA GLU A 549 26.52 14.27 -3.85
C GLU A 549 26.83 14.28 -5.36
N ILE A 550 26.41 13.25 -6.10
CA ILE A 550 26.53 13.24 -7.58
C ILE A 550 25.67 14.36 -8.18
N ALA A 551 24.45 14.58 -7.67
CA ALA A 551 23.58 15.64 -8.16
C ALA A 551 24.15 17.05 -7.89
N GLU A 552 24.96 17.19 -6.84
CA GLU A 552 25.70 18.42 -6.52
C GLU A 552 27.05 18.52 -7.26
N GLY A 553 27.44 17.52 -8.03
CA GLY A 553 28.73 17.48 -8.76
C GLY A 553 29.93 17.20 -7.86
N LYS A 554 29.75 16.68 -6.64
CA LYS A 554 30.80 16.39 -5.67
C LYS A 554 31.39 14.99 -5.81
N GLU A 555 30.62 14.03 -6.36
CA GLU A 555 31.02 12.64 -6.53
C GLU A 555 30.90 12.19 -8.01
N ASN A 556 31.81 11.33 -8.45
CA ASN A 556 31.77 10.74 -9.80
C ASN A 556 30.92 9.47 -9.80
N TRP A 557 29.84 9.43 -10.56
CA TRP A 557 28.89 8.32 -10.59
C TRP A 557 29.46 7.00 -11.11
N THR A 558 30.42 7.04 -12.07
CA THR A 558 31.03 5.80 -12.60
C THR A 558 32.04 5.21 -11.63
N GLU A 559 32.74 6.04 -10.86
CA GLU A 559 33.65 5.59 -9.80
C GLU A 559 32.87 4.95 -8.67
N MET A 560 31.77 5.57 -8.23
CA MET A 560 30.87 5.03 -7.22
C MET A 560 30.31 3.67 -7.63
N LEU A 561 29.85 3.52 -8.87
CA LEU A 561 29.37 2.23 -9.38
C LEU A 561 30.48 1.19 -9.49
N SER A 562 31.68 1.59 -9.91
CA SER A 562 32.83 0.70 -10.00
C SER A 562 33.24 0.15 -8.63
N ASP A 563 33.29 1.01 -7.62
CA ASP A 563 33.61 0.62 -6.26
C ASP A 563 32.54 -0.34 -5.69
N PHE A 564 31.28 0.01 -5.87
CA PHE A 564 30.17 -0.88 -5.48
C PHE A 564 30.26 -2.25 -6.15
N TYR A 565 30.38 -2.29 -7.48
CA TYR A 565 30.33 -3.53 -8.26
C TYR A 565 31.50 -4.46 -7.97
N LYS A 566 32.68 -3.90 -7.75
CA LYS A 566 33.89 -4.63 -7.38
C LYS A 566 33.73 -5.46 -6.11
N HIS A 567 32.94 -4.95 -5.16
CA HIS A 567 32.67 -5.67 -3.90
C HIS A 567 31.42 -6.58 -4.00
N PHE A 568 30.41 -6.14 -4.75
CA PHE A 568 29.13 -6.84 -4.82
C PHE A 568 29.16 -8.08 -5.70
N HIS A 569 29.69 -8.00 -6.92
CA HIS A 569 29.68 -9.10 -7.89
C HIS A 569 30.36 -10.37 -7.41
N PRO A 570 31.54 -10.36 -6.77
CA PRO A 570 32.17 -11.58 -6.24
C PRO A 570 31.33 -12.29 -5.19
N ILE A 571 30.56 -11.55 -4.38
CA ILE A 571 29.65 -12.13 -3.40
C ILE A 571 28.52 -12.89 -4.10
N VAL A 572 27.93 -12.29 -5.14
CA VAL A 572 26.89 -12.94 -5.96
C VAL A 572 27.40 -14.24 -6.55
N GLU A 573 28.56 -14.24 -7.18
CA GLU A 573 29.18 -15.44 -7.76
C GLU A 573 29.47 -16.52 -6.71
N ASN A 574 29.99 -16.12 -5.54
CA ASN A 574 30.28 -17.05 -4.45
C ASN A 574 28.99 -17.74 -3.94
N VAL A 575 27.94 -16.96 -3.68
CA VAL A 575 26.65 -17.47 -3.23
C VAL A 575 26.01 -18.36 -4.30
N GLU A 576 26.09 -17.98 -5.56
CA GLU A 576 25.55 -18.80 -6.66
C GLU A 576 26.23 -20.17 -6.76
N LYS A 577 27.55 -20.21 -6.57
CA LYS A 577 28.35 -21.45 -6.71
C LYS A 577 28.28 -22.34 -5.47
N HIS A 578 28.28 -21.77 -4.25
CA HIS A 578 28.54 -22.55 -3.03
C HIS A 578 27.35 -22.70 -2.08
N THR A 579 26.27 -21.92 -2.24
CA THR A 579 25.08 -22.03 -1.37
C THR A 579 24.10 -23.07 -1.92
N GLY A 580 23.52 -23.87 -1.03
CA GLY A 580 22.47 -24.84 -1.34
C GLY A 580 21.13 -24.17 -1.66
N ARG A 581 20.10 -24.96 -1.85
CA ARG A 581 18.73 -24.47 -1.99
C ARG A 581 18.13 -24.26 -0.60
N GLU A 582 17.56 -23.09 -0.37
CA GLU A 582 16.90 -22.76 0.88
C GLU A 582 15.37 -22.77 0.72
N THR A 583 14.72 -23.37 1.69
CA THR A 583 13.26 -23.54 1.71
C THR A 583 12.63 -23.00 2.98
N GLY A 584 13.44 -22.42 3.89
CA GLY A 584 12.97 -22.01 5.20
C GLY A 584 12.44 -23.18 6.04
N GLU A 585 13.14 -24.33 5.99
CA GLU A 585 12.69 -25.52 6.68
C GLU A 585 12.87 -25.38 8.19
N ARG A 586 11.80 -25.69 8.93
CA ARG A 586 11.78 -25.76 10.39
C ARG A 586 11.27 -27.12 10.83
N ILE A 587 12.12 -27.86 11.55
CA ILE A 587 11.76 -29.17 12.14
C ILE A 587 10.93 -28.88 13.40
N LEU A 588 9.74 -29.47 13.47
CA LEU A 588 8.83 -29.30 14.60
C LEU A 588 8.91 -30.43 15.62
N GLY A 589 9.24 -31.63 15.17
CA GLY A 589 9.32 -32.82 16.01
C GLY A 589 9.26 -34.11 15.20
N THR A 590 8.78 -35.17 15.82
CA THR A 590 8.64 -36.50 15.21
C THR A 590 7.18 -36.91 15.21
N ASP A 591 6.68 -37.33 14.04
CA ASP A 591 5.30 -37.83 13.91
C ASP A 591 5.13 -39.13 14.75
N PRO A 592 4.19 -39.17 15.70
CA PRO A 592 4.01 -40.30 16.60
C PRO A 592 3.51 -41.57 15.89
N LYS A 593 2.92 -41.44 14.69
CA LYS A 593 2.38 -42.59 13.94
C LYS A 593 3.46 -43.31 13.11
N THR A 594 4.37 -42.54 12.53
CA THR A 594 5.37 -43.07 11.60
C THR A 594 6.80 -43.09 12.18
N GLY A 595 7.05 -42.34 13.27
CA GLY A 595 8.42 -42.18 13.82
C GLY A 595 9.31 -41.30 12.96
N ARG A 596 8.78 -40.62 11.95
CA ARG A 596 9.51 -39.80 10.97
C ARG A 596 9.46 -38.32 11.34
N PRO A 597 10.45 -37.51 10.96
CA PRO A 597 10.47 -36.12 11.26
C PRO A 597 9.29 -35.38 10.61
N LEU A 598 8.68 -34.47 11.38
CA LEU A 598 7.70 -33.49 10.93
C LEU A 598 8.39 -32.18 10.79
N SER A 599 8.39 -31.59 9.61
CA SER A 599 8.92 -30.27 9.32
C SER A 599 7.91 -29.41 8.57
N VAL A 600 8.12 -28.08 8.60
CA VAL A 600 7.40 -27.13 7.76
C VAL A 600 8.40 -26.39 6.89
N ARG A 601 8.00 -26.10 5.65
CA ARG A 601 8.90 -25.49 4.67
C ARG A 601 8.14 -24.85 3.51
N LEU A 602 8.84 -24.03 2.74
CA LEU A 602 8.29 -23.49 1.50
C LEU A 602 8.34 -24.53 0.38
N GLY A 603 7.18 -24.90 -0.14
CA GLY A 603 7.02 -25.76 -1.30
C GLY A 603 6.77 -25.00 -2.61
N ARG A 604 6.60 -25.78 -3.70
CA ARG A 604 6.32 -25.20 -5.02
C ARG A 604 5.06 -24.32 -5.06
N TYR A 605 4.04 -24.70 -4.30
CA TYR A 605 2.72 -24.06 -4.31
C TYR A 605 2.46 -23.18 -3.09
N GLY A 606 3.38 -23.07 -2.14
CA GLY A 606 3.25 -22.32 -0.91
C GLY A 606 3.87 -23.04 0.28
N ALA A 607 3.64 -22.54 1.47
CA ALA A 607 4.06 -23.16 2.71
C ALA A 607 3.36 -24.52 2.92
N MET A 608 4.09 -25.50 3.41
CA MET A 608 3.59 -26.86 3.62
C MET A 608 4.28 -27.53 4.80
N ALA A 609 3.54 -28.45 5.45
CA ALA A 609 4.08 -29.41 6.39
C ALA A 609 4.50 -30.70 5.63
N GLN A 610 5.54 -31.35 6.12
CA GLN A 610 6.13 -32.55 5.53
C GLN A 610 6.46 -33.56 6.64
N ILE A 611 6.01 -34.82 6.46
CA ILE A 611 6.42 -35.95 7.30
C ILE A 611 7.41 -36.79 6.50
N GLY A 612 8.61 -37.00 7.04
CA GLY A 612 9.70 -37.72 6.43
C GLY A 612 10.56 -36.88 5.49
N ASN A 613 11.72 -37.42 5.10
CA ASN A 613 12.69 -36.79 4.21
C ASN A 613 12.59 -37.34 2.78
N PRO A 614 13.03 -36.58 1.75
CA PRO A 614 13.06 -37.04 0.36
C PRO A 614 13.90 -38.28 0.13
N ASP A 615 14.93 -38.50 0.99
CA ASP A 615 15.87 -39.61 0.90
C ASP A 615 15.45 -40.85 1.72
N ASP A 616 14.29 -40.77 2.40
CA ASP A 616 13.74 -41.89 3.14
C ASP A 616 13.28 -43.03 2.19
N ALA A 617 13.24 -44.25 2.67
CA ALA A 617 12.73 -45.40 1.91
C ALA A 617 11.26 -45.22 1.48
N GLU A 618 10.47 -44.57 2.31
CA GLU A 618 9.11 -44.16 2.03
C GLU A 618 9.03 -42.70 1.60
N LYS A 619 8.23 -42.42 0.56
CA LYS A 619 8.02 -41.04 0.09
C LYS A 619 7.48 -40.15 1.21
N PRO A 620 7.93 -38.90 1.27
CA PRO A 620 7.38 -37.91 2.21
C PRO A 620 5.88 -37.67 1.96
N ILE A 621 5.15 -37.39 3.04
CA ILE A 621 3.76 -37.00 3.01
C ILE A 621 3.71 -35.47 3.17
N TYR A 622 2.83 -34.78 2.42
CA TYR A 622 2.74 -33.33 2.40
C TYR A 622 1.33 -32.86 2.71
N ALA A 623 1.24 -31.78 3.48
CA ALA A 623 0.01 -31.05 3.71
C ALA A 623 0.27 -29.53 3.57
N SER A 624 -0.61 -28.81 2.87
CA SER A 624 -0.47 -27.35 2.75
C SER A 624 -0.85 -26.66 4.06
N LEU A 625 -0.14 -25.60 4.44
CA LEU A 625 -0.55 -24.74 5.54
C LEU A 625 -1.87 -24.02 5.18
N LEU A 626 -2.71 -23.81 6.16
CA LEU A 626 -3.98 -23.11 5.99
C LEU A 626 -3.79 -21.58 6.06
N ALA A 627 -4.76 -20.84 5.57
CA ALA A 627 -4.74 -19.38 5.67
C ALA A 627 -4.65 -18.93 7.14
N GLY A 628 -3.72 -18.02 7.43
CA GLY A 628 -3.41 -17.57 8.80
C GLY A 628 -2.35 -18.39 9.53
N MET A 629 -1.92 -19.53 9.01
CA MET A 629 -0.75 -20.27 9.51
C MET A 629 0.51 -19.81 8.80
N SER A 630 1.64 -19.77 9.50
CA SER A 630 2.93 -19.47 8.91
C SER A 630 4.00 -20.51 9.30
N ILE A 631 5.04 -20.61 8.49
CA ILE A 631 6.20 -21.48 8.78
C ILE A 631 6.84 -21.10 10.13
N GLU A 632 6.87 -19.79 10.46
CA GLU A 632 7.53 -19.30 11.68
C GLU A 632 6.76 -19.64 12.95
N THR A 633 5.42 -19.62 12.92
CA THR A 633 4.59 -19.66 14.14
C THR A 633 3.84 -20.97 14.36
N ILE A 634 3.63 -21.78 13.32
CA ILE A 634 2.85 -23.03 13.45
C ILE A 634 3.45 -23.96 14.49
N THR A 635 2.62 -24.49 15.38
CA THR A 635 3.01 -25.47 16.40
C THR A 635 3.07 -26.88 15.83
N PHE A 636 3.69 -27.80 16.60
CA PHE A 636 3.75 -29.21 16.25
C PHE A 636 2.35 -29.84 16.11
N GLU A 637 1.47 -29.51 17.06
CA GLU A 637 0.10 -30.03 17.12
C GLU A 637 -0.74 -29.52 15.93
N GLU A 638 -0.61 -28.23 15.60
CA GLU A 638 -1.29 -27.65 14.45
C GLU A 638 -0.83 -28.27 13.14
N ALA A 639 0.49 -28.43 12.97
CA ALA A 639 1.06 -29.04 11.79
C ALA A 639 0.64 -30.50 11.62
N LEU A 640 0.52 -31.24 12.74
CA LEU A 640 0.09 -32.64 12.73
C LEU A 640 -1.38 -32.78 12.28
N LYS A 641 -2.26 -31.86 12.73
CA LYS A 641 -3.67 -31.83 12.33
C LYS A 641 -3.87 -31.65 10.83
N LEU A 642 -2.96 -30.97 10.13
CA LEU A 642 -3.07 -30.78 8.68
C LEU A 642 -3.11 -32.09 7.90
N PHE A 643 -2.48 -33.15 8.43
CA PHE A 643 -2.44 -34.49 7.81
C PHE A 643 -3.73 -35.30 8.05
N GLU A 644 -4.68 -34.81 8.83
CA GLU A 644 -6.03 -35.37 8.96
C GLU A 644 -6.91 -35.04 7.75
N LEU A 645 -6.52 -34.04 6.94
CA LEU A 645 -7.23 -33.65 5.72
C LEU A 645 -6.78 -34.48 4.51
N PRO A 646 -7.72 -34.90 3.61
CA PRO A 646 -9.16 -34.68 3.68
C PRO A 646 -9.84 -35.53 4.77
N ARG A 647 -10.68 -34.92 5.61
CA ARG A 647 -11.38 -35.60 6.69
C ARG A 647 -12.75 -36.11 6.22
N GLN A 648 -12.96 -37.41 6.34
CA GLN A 648 -14.22 -38.07 5.98
C GLN A 648 -15.28 -37.77 7.05
N LEU A 649 -16.40 -37.20 6.64
CA LEU A 649 -17.52 -36.89 7.55
C LEU A 649 -18.55 -38.00 7.59
N GLY A 650 -18.72 -38.78 6.52
CA GLY A 650 -19.68 -39.83 6.41
C GLY A 650 -20.30 -39.99 5.02
N ILE A 651 -21.45 -40.62 4.92
CA ILE A 651 -22.18 -40.85 3.67
C ILE A 651 -23.53 -40.15 3.74
N VAL A 652 -23.87 -39.40 2.69
CA VAL A 652 -25.18 -38.75 2.51
C VAL A 652 -25.74 -39.19 1.16
N GLU A 653 -26.91 -39.78 1.14
CA GLU A 653 -27.58 -40.27 -0.07
C GLU A 653 -26.66 -41.16 -0.97
N GLY A 654 -25.92 -42.08 -0.33
CA GLY A 654 -24.99 -42.98 -1.03
C GLY A 654 -23.70 -42.35 -1.55
N LYS A 655 -23.44 -41.07 -1.29
CA LYS A 655 -22.21 -40.36 -1.69
C LYS A 655 -21.35 -40.03 -0.49
N ASN A 656 -20.05 -40.20 -0.62
CA ASN A 656 -19.10 -39.79 0.41
C ASN A 656 -19.10 -38.27 0.56
N VAL A 657 -19.03 -37.85 1.81
CA VAL A 657 -18.89 -36.43 2.23
C VAL A 657 -17.56 -36.29 2.92
N GLU A 658 -16.72 -35.44 2.40
CA GLU A 658 -15.42 -35.11 2.99
C GLU A 658 -15.23 -33.60 3.09
N VAL A 659 -14.47 -33.16 4.06
CA VAL A 659 -14.06 -31.77 4.21
C VAL A 659 -12.58 -31.61 3.91
N ASN A 660 -12.24 -30.58 3.16
CA ASN A 660 -10.87 -30.29 2.79
C ASN A 660 -10.68 -28.79 2.52
N VAL A 661 -9.44 -28.36 2.24
CA VAL A 661 -9.12 -26.99 1.83
C VAL A 661 -8.59 -27.00 0.40
N GLY A 662 -9.12 -26.13 -0.43
CA GLY A 662 -8.74 -26.00 -1.83
C GLY A 662 -8.26 -24.58 -2.16
N ARG A 663 -7.99 -24.33 -3.44
CA ARG A 663 -7.52 -23.04 -3.95
C ARG A 663 -8.43 -21.85 -3.59
N PHE A 664 -9.72 -22.11 -3.41
CA PHE A 664 -10.73 -21.11 -3.13
C PHE A 664 -11.17 -21.09 -1.65
N GLY A 665 -10.45 -21.79 -0.78
CA GLY A 665 -10.71 -21.90 0.65
C GLY A 665 -11.27 -23.26 1.08
N PRO A 666 -11.77 -23.36 2.31
CA PRO A 666 -12.36 -24.55 2.88
C PRO A 666 -13.64 -24.98 2.14
N TYR A 667 -13.82 -26.29 1.95
CA TYR A 667 -14.98 -26.83 1.26
C TYR A 667 -15.40 -28.20 1.78
N VAL A 668 -16.68 -28.49 1.64
CA VAL A 668 -17.25 -29.86 1.71
C VAL A 668 -17.35 -30.40 0.30
N ARG A 669 -16.77 -31.60 0.08
CA ARG A 669 -16.96 -32.34 -1.15
C ARG A 669 -18.09 -33.36 -0.97
N TYR A 670 -19.06 -33.33 -1.89
CA TYR A 670 -20.19 -34.24 -1.95
C TYR A 670 -20.25 -34.86 -3.34
N GLY A 671 -19.71 -36.07 -3.49
CA GLY A 671 -19.49 -36.69 -4.78
C GLY A 671 -18.55 -35.85 -5.65
N GLU A 672 -19.05 -35.28 -6.77
CA GLU A 672 -18.28 -34.38 -7.64
C GLU A 672 -18.51 -32.89 -7.32
N ALA A 673 -19.42 -32.54 -6.43
CA ALA A 673 -19.72 -31.17 -6.06
C ALA A 673 -18.79 -30.67 -4.95
N PHE A 674 -18.33 -29.41 -5.10
CA PHE A 674 -17.54 -28.70 -4.12
C PHE A 674 -18.39 -27.55 -3.54
N ILE A 675 -18.60 -27.53 -2.24
CA ILE A 675 -19.44 -26.58 -1.54
C ILE A 675 -18.58 -25.84 -0.54
N SER A 676 -18.35 -24.53 -0.74
CA SER A 676 -17.53 -23.73 0.17
C SER A 676 -18.15 -23.68 1.56
N LEU A 677 -17.32 -23.74 2.59
CA LEU A 677 -17.72 -23.43 3.96
C LEU A 677 -17.95 -21.92 4.11
N ASP A 678 -18.76 -21.55 5.08
CA ASP A 678 -18.96 -20.15 5.39
C ASP A 678 -17.70 -19.53 6.02
N LYS A 679 -17.60 -18.20 5.93
CA LYS A 679 -16.44 -17.49 6.46
C LYS A 679 -16.35 -17.66 7.96
N GLY A 680 -15.22 -18.17 8.44
CA GLY A 680 -14.96 -18.42 9.86
C GLY A 680 -15.26 -19.84 10.33
N GLU A 681 -15.77 -20.73 9.46
CA GLU A 681 -15.93 -22.15 9.81
C GLU A 681 -14.59 -22.89 9.71
N ASP A 682 -14.26 -23.66 10.75
CA ASP A 682 -13.02 -24.45 10.83
C ASP A 682 -13.23 -25.85 10.26
N VAL A 683 -12.37 -26.26 9.33
CA VAL A 683 -12.37 -27.57 8.66
C VAL A 683 -12.25 -28.75 9.62
N PHE A 684 -11.64 -28.54 10.77
CA PHE A 684 -11.44 -29.59 11.76
C PHE A 684 -12.67 -29.80 12.68
N SER A 685 -13.53 -28.80 12.80
CA SER A 685 -14.73 -28.84 13.66
C SER A 685 -16.04 -29.08 12.90
N VAL A 686 -16.06 -28.95 11.58
CA VAL A 686 -17.25 -29.19 10.74
C VAL A 686 -17.82 -30.61 10.97
N THR A 687 -19.11 -30.67 11.28
CA THR A 687 -19.82 -31.94 11.49
C THR A 687 -20.58 -32.41 10.24
N LEU A 688 -20.98 -33.68 10.22
CA LEU A 688 -21.82 -34.24 9.15
C LEU A 688 -23.15 -33.51 9.03
N GLU A 689 -23.73 -33.09 10.16
CA GLU A 689 -25.00 -32.34 10.21
C GLU A 689 -24.84 -30.99 9.49
N ARG A 690 -23.78 -30.27 9.78
CA ARG A 690 -23.47 -29.00 9.08
C ARG A 690 -23.24 -29.23 7.59
N ALA A 691 -22.51 -30.25 7.24
CA ALA A 691 -22.31 -30.61 5.83
C ALA A 691 -23.63 -30.93 5.11
N LYS A 692 -24.58 -31.64 5.77
CA LYS A 692 -25.92 -31.88 5.22
C LYS A 692 -26.69 -30.59 4.99
N GLN A 693 -26.60 -29.63 5.92
CA GLN A 693 -27.22 -28.31 5.74
C GLN A 693 -26.67 -27.58 4.50
N LEU A 694 -25.35 -27.50 4.38
CA LEU A 694 -24.69 -26.87 3.22
C LEU A 694 -25.05 -27.58 1.89
N ILE A 695 -25.10 -28.90 1.89
CA ILE A 695 -25.56 -29.70 0.72
C ILE A 695 -27.02 -29.36 0.38
N GLY A 696 -27.90 -29.24 1.37
CA GLY A 696 -29.28 -28.85 1.19
C GLY A 696 -29.45 -27.44 0.65
N GLU A 697 -28.70 -26.49 1.17
CA GLU A 697 -28.66 -25.09 0.69
C GLU A 697 -28.15 -25.02 -0.76
N LYS A 698 -27.09 -25.75 -1.08
CA LYS A 698 -26.54 -25.83 -2.43
C LYS A 698 -27.53 -26.45 -3.42
N LYS A 699 -28.22 -27.55 -3.04
CA LYS A 699 -29.26 -28.16 -3.86
C LYS A 699 -30.43 -27.20 -4.12
N LYS A 700 -30.85 -26.42 -3.12
CA LYS A 700 -31.89 -25.39 -3.25
C LYS A 700 -31.42 -24.25 -4.17
N ALA A 701 -30.16 -23.81 -4.02
CA ALA A 701 -29.58 -22.74 -4.85
C ALA A 701 -29.40 -23.17 -6.31
N ASP A 702 -29.06 -24.43 -6.57
CA ASP A 702 -28.89 -25.00 -7.90
C ASP A 702 -30.20 -25.50 -8.53
N ALA A 703 -31.31 -25.49 -7.79
CA ALA A 703 -32.61 -25.87 -8.31
C ALA A 703 -33.06 -24.95 -9.47
N PRO A 704 -33.67 -25.51 -10.51
CA PRO A 704 -34.20 -24.69 -11.61
C PRO A 704 -35.25 -23.69 -11.09
N ILE A 705 -35.10 -22.44 -11.50
CA ILE A 705 -36.04 -21.36 -11.17
C ILE A 705 -37.15 -21.19 -12.22
N ALA A 706 -36.89 -21.69 -13.44
CA ALA A 706 -37.80 -21.59 -14.58
C ALA A 706 -37.41 -22.62 -15.64
N THR A 707 -38.26 -22.78 -16.63
CA THR A 707 -37.99 -23.56 -17.86
C THR A 707 -38.25 -22.70 -19.08
N TYR A 708 -37.32 -22.67 -20.03
CA TYR A 708 -37.51 -21.97 -21.32
C TYR A 708 -37.12 -22.89 -22.45
N GLN A 709 -38.06 -23.06 -23.42
CA GLN A 709 -37.94 -23.99 -24.55
C GLN A 709 -37.55 -25.42 -24.14
N GLY A 710 -38.12 -25.94 -23.05
CA GLY A 710 -37.83 -27.28 -22.56
C GLY A 710 -36.47 -27.44 -21.81
N VAL A 711 -35.70 -26.37 -21.65
CA VAL A 711 -34.41 -26.35 -20.96
C VAL A 711 -34.55 -25.66 -19.62
N GLU A 712 -34.06 -26.30 -18.58
CA GLU A 712 -34.06 -25.74 -17.22
C GLU A 712 -33.13 -24.51 -17.12
N VAL A 713 -33.60 -23.50 -16.38
CA VAL A 713 -32.85 -22.28 -16.08
C VAL A 713 -32.51 -22.23 -14.61
N THR A 714 -31.23 -22.07 -14.31
CA THR A 714 -30.73 -21.91 -12.92
C THR A 714 -30.23 -20.48 -12.71
N LYS A 715 -30.15 -20.04 -11.46
CA LYS A 715 -29.60 -18.73 -11.09
C LYS A 715 -28.35 -18.86 -10.25
N GLY A 716 -27.49 -17.84 -10.27
CA GLY A 716 -26.29 -17.81 -9.45
C GLY A 716 -25.67 -16.42 -9.37
N VAL A 717 -24.68 -16.25 -8.50
CA VAL A 717 -23.88 -15.01 -8.38
C VAL A 717 -22.45 -15.32 -8.77
N GLY A 718 -21.92 -14.59 -9.75
CA GLY A 718 -20.57 -14.77 -10.26
C GLY A 718 -19.72 -13.51 -10.09
N ARG A 719 -18.47 -13.56 -10.60
CA ARG A 719 -17.51 -12.43 -10.56
C ARG A 719 -18.08 -11.12 -11.14
N PHE A 720 -19.01 -11.23 -12.08
CA PHE A 720 -19.63 -10.08 -12.75
C PHE A 720 -21.05 -9.76 -12.23
N GLY A 721 -21.41 -10.30 -11.05
CA GLY A 721 -22.70 -10.09 -10.41
C GLY A 721 -23.70 -11.24 -10.64
N PRO A 722 -24.99 -11.02 -10.32
CA PRO A 722 -26.07 -11.99 -10.47
C PRO A 722 -26.27 -12.41 -11.93
N PHE A 723 -26.53 -13.71 -12.17
CA PHE A 723 -26.78 -14.25 -13.49
C PHE A 723 -27.84 -15.37 -13.45
N ILE A 724 -28.47 -15.62 -14.61
CA ILE A 724 -29.17 -16.86 -14.92
C ILE A 724 -28.36 -17.67 -15.92
N LYS A 725 -28.44 -19.01 -15.82
CA LYS A 725 -27.78 -19.93 -16.75
C LYS A 725 -28.85 -20.73 -17.49
N TRP A 726 -28.83 -20.61 -18.82
CA TRP A 726 -29.67 -21.34 -19.73
C TRP A 726 -28.84 -21.91 -20.89
N ASN A 727 -28.98 -23.20 -21.17
CA ASN A 727 -28.28 -23.90 -22.27
C ASN A 727 -26.78 -23.55 -22.35
N ASN A 728 -26.05 -23.66 -21.21
CA ASN A 728 -24.65 -23.24 -21.06
C ASN A 728 -24.34 -21.76 -21.30
N THR A 729 -25.33 -20.92 -21.51
CA THR A 729 -25.17 -19.47 -21.66
C THR A 729 -25.42 -18.77 -20.32
N TYR A 730 -24.46 -17.91 -19.92
CA TYR A 730 -24.61 -17.06 -18.73
C TYR A 730 -25.17 -15.71 -19.12
N ILE A 731 -26.26 -15.29 -18.49
CA ILE A 731 -26.98 -14.05 -18.78
C ILE A 731 -27.03 -13.23 -17.49
N ASN A 732 -26.37 -12.07 -17.48
CA ASN A 732 -26.37 -11.19 -16.30
C ASN A 732 -27.77 -10.65 -16.04
N VAL A 733 -28.14 -10.60 -14.77
CA VAL A 733 -29.42 -10.04 -14.31
C VAL A 733 -29.22 -8.56 -13.95
N PRO A 734 -29.78 -7.61 -14.69
CA PRO A 734 -29.72 -6.20 -14.38
C PRO A 734 -30.42 -5.87 -13.06
N LYS A 735 -29.97 -4.79 -12.39
CA LYS A 735 -30.52 -4.35 -11.10
C LYS A 735 -32.02 -4.01 -11.09
N LYS A 736 -32.62 -3.86 -12.25
CA LYS A 736 -34.06 -3.62 -12.37
C LYS A 736 -34.94 -4.82 -12.01
N TYR A 737 -34.37 -6.04 -12.06
CA TYR A 737 -35.03 -7.29 -11.67
C TYR A 737 -34.71 -7.65 -10.20
N ASN A 738 -35.70 -8.20 -9.51
CA ASN A 738 -35.49 -8.76 -8.17
C ASN A 738 -34.86 -10.16 -8.30
N PHE A 739 -33.55 -10.27 -8.12
CA PHE A 739 -32.81 -11.51 -8.31
C PHE A 739 -33.29 -12.65 -7.39
N ASP A 740 -33.76 -12.34 -6.20
CA ASP A 740 -34.23 -13.37 -5.25
C ASP A 740 -35.57 -13.96 -5.66
N HIS A 741 -36.40 -13.20 -6.36
CA HIS A 741 -37.75 -13.57 -6.79
C HIS A 741 -37.98 -13.36 -8.30
N LEU A 742 -37.10 -13.96 -9.13
CA LEU A 742 -37.27 -13.94 -10.59
C LEU A 742 -38.49 -14.78 -11.00
N THR A 743 -39.39 -14.17 -11.74
CA THR A 743 -40.57 -14.84 -12.30
C THR A 743 -40.24 -15.56 -13.62
N GLN A 744 -41.10 -16.48 -14.07
CA GLN A 744 -40.99 -17.13 -15.38
C GLN A 744 -40.90 -16.10 -16.53
N GLN A 745 -41.65 -14.99 -16.40
CA GLN A 745 -41.66 -13.92 -17.39
C GLN A 745 -40.35 -13.14 -17.41
N ASP A 746 -39.79 -12.82 -16.25
CA ASP A 746 -38.47 -12.15 -16.15
C ASP A 746 -37.35 -12.98 -16.79
N VAL A 747 -37.37 -14.30 -16.55
CA VAL A 747 -36.40 -15.23 -17.13
C VAL A 747 -36.54 -15.29 -18.65
N GLN A 748 -37.76 -15.34 -19.16
CA GLN A 748 -38.04 -15.31 -20.61
C GLN A 748 -37.53 -14.02 -21.23
N GLU A 749 -37.87 -12.85 -20.66
CA GLU A 749 -37.38 -11.55 -21.13
C GLU A 749 -35.85 -11.48 -21.17
N LEU A 750 -35.19 -11.93 -20.12
CA LEU A 750 -33.72 -11.92 -20.04
C LEU A 750 -33.07 -12.79 -21.13
N ILE A 751 -33.66 -13.95 -21.41
CA ILE A 751 -33.14 -14.87 -22.44
C ILE A 751 -33.39 -14.29 -23.82
N GLU A 752 -34.62 -13.80 -24.10
CA GLU A 752 -34.99 -13.21 -25.37
C GLU A 752 -34.19 -11.96 -25.70
N ASP A 753 -33.99 -11.07 -24.72
CA ASP A 753 -33.11 -9.89 -24.82
C ASP A 753 -31.67 -10.29 -25.16
N LYS A 754 -31.17 -11.38 -24.56
CA LYS A 754 -29.83 -11.88 -24.84
C LYS A 754 -29.71 -12.43 -26.24
N LEU A 755 -30.67 -13.25 -26.68
CA LEU A 755 -30.74 -13.83 -28.03
C LEU A 755 -30.87 -12.75 -29.10
N LYS A 756 -31.71 -11.74 -28.86
CA LYS A 756 -31.86 -10.58 -29.75
C LYS A 756 -30.52 -9.80 -29.86
N LYS A 757 -29.87 -9.51 -28.78
CA LYS A 757 -28.54 -8.84 -28.77
C LYS A 757 -27.45 -9.68 -29.46
N GLU A 758 -27.55 -10.98 -29.40
CA GLU A 758 -26.61 -11.88 -30.11
C GLU A 758 -26.90 -11.93 -31.61
N SER A 759 -28.16 -11.96 -32.02
CA SER A 759 -28.52 -11.88 -33.42
C SER A 759 -28.17 -10.52 -34.04
N GLU A 760 -28.37 -9.41 -33.33
CA GLU A 760 -28.04 -8.05 -33.78
C GLU A 760 -26.51 -7.81 -33.91
N LYS A 761 -25.69 -8.66 -33.32
CA LYS A 761 -24.23 -8.59 -33.49
C LYS A 761 -23.77 -9.17 -34.82
N VAL A 762 -24.47 -10.17 -35.32
CA VAL A 762 -24.10 -10.78 -36.60
C VAL A 762 -24.54 -9.85 -37.72
N VAL A 763 -23.57 -9.35 -38.50
CA VAL A 763 -23.82 -8.43 -39.62
C VAL A 763 -23.88 -9.18 -40.91
N LYS A 764 -23.12 -10.23 -41.07
CA LYS A 764 -23.07 -11.08 -42.23
C LYS A 764 -22.62 -12.50 -41.86
N GLU A 765 -23.22 -13.50 -42.48
CA GLU A 765 -22.87 -14.90 -42.24
C GLU A 765 -22.91 -15.74 -43.54
N TRP A 766 -22.16 -16.83 -43.53
CA TRP A 766 -22.11 -17.84 -44.61
C TRP A 766 -22.03 -19.24 -43.99
N ASP A 767 -22.39 -20.25 -44.75
CA ASP A 767 -22.34 -21.65 -44.37
C ASP A 767 -23.08 -21.92 -43.05
N GLU A 768 -24.36 -21.52 -43.01
CA GLU A 768 -25.26 -21.69 -41.83
C GLU A 768 -24.62 -21.15 -40.52
N GLY A 769 -23.95 -19.98 -40.58
CA GLY A 769 -23.33 -19.33 -39.41
C GLY A 769 -21.95 -19.83 -39.04
N THR A 770 -21.39 -20.80 -39.77
CA THR A 770 -20.04 -21.32 -39.53
C THR A 770 -18.96 -20.25 -39.71
N ILE A 771 -19.18 -19.35 -40.69
CA ILE A 771 -18.37 -18.16 -40.95
C ILE A 771 -19.28 -16.95 -40.77
N ARG A 772 -18.91 -16.04 -39.89
CA ARG A 772 -19.72 -14.83 -39.66
C ARG A 772 -18.89 -13.62 -39.31
N ILE A 773 -19.43 -12.46 -39.59
CA ILE A 773 -18.88 -11.16 -39.19
C ILE A 773 -19.77 -10.59 -38.08
N GLU A 774 -19.16 -10.32 -36.94
CA GLU A 774 -19.83 -9.71 -35.78
C GLU A 774 -19.33 -8.28 -35.53
N LYS A 775 -20.26 -7.41 -35.08
CA LYS A 775 -19.90 -6.10 -34.54
C LYS A 775 -19.08 -6.25 -33.25
N ALA A 776 -17.89 -5.65 -33.23
CA ALA A 776 -17.03 -5.56 -32.07
C ALA A 776 -17.15 -4.18 -31.39
N ARG A 777 -16.45 -3.98 -30.29
CA ARG A 777 -16.44 -2.68 -29.58
C ARG A 777 -15.83 -1.58 -30.46
N TRP A 778 -16.30 -0.35 -30.29
CA TRP A 778 -15.78 0.84 -30.99
C TRP A 778 -16.07 0.87 -32.50
N GLY A 779 -17.18 0.23 -32.94
CA GLY A 779 -17.57 0.23 -34.35
C GLY A 779 -16.68 -0.62 -35.25
N ARG A 780 -15.91 -1.54 -34.72
CA ARG A 780 -15.08 -2.50 -35.46
C ARG A 780 -15.89 -3.75 -35.80
N PHE A 781 -15.39 -4.56 -36.72
CA PHE A 781 -15.96 -5.83 -37.11
C PHE A 781 -14.94 -6.96 -36.90
N THR A 782 -15.45 -8.13 -36.50
CA THR A 782 -14.63 -9.32 -36.29
C THR A 782 -15.18 -10.46 -37.14
N LEU A 783 -14.36 -11.02 -38.01
CA LEU A 783 -14.63 -12.25 -38.77
C LEU A 783 -14.32 -13.46 -37.89
N ILE A 784 -15.29 -14.39 -37.80
CA ILE A 784 -15.21 -15.55 -36.88
C ILE A 784 -15.47 -16.82 -37.67
N LYS A 785 -14.60 -17.85 -37.48
CA LYS A 785 -14.84 -19.24 -37.94
C LYS A 785 -14.42 -20.20 -36.81
N GLY A 786 -15.38 -20.83 -36.17
CA GLY A 786 -15.14 -21.67 -35.02
C GLY A 786 -14.39 -20.92 -33.86
N LYS A 787 -13.16 -21.36 -33.51
CA LYS A 787 -12.32 -20.68 -32.52
C LYS A 787 -11.43 -19.56 -33.06
N THR A 788 -11.36 -19.43 -34.40
CA THR A 788 -10.52 -18.41 -35.05
C THR A 788 -11.28 -17.11 -35.18
N LYS A 789 -10.64 -16.03 -34.70
CA LYS A 789 -11.18 -14.65 -34.76
C LYS A 789 -10.17 -13.73 -35.46
N VAL A 790 -10.62 -12.98 -36.45
CA VAL A 790 -9.79 -12.00 -37.19
C VAL A 790 -10.48 -10.65 -37.13
N GLU A 791 -9.81 -9.64 -36.58
CA GLU A 791 -10.32 -8.27 -36.59
C GLU A 791 -10.16 -7.67 -37.99
N LEU A 792 -11.25 -7.14 -38.54
CA LEU A 792 -11.25 -6.49 -39.85
C LEU A 792 -10.76 -5.03 -39.72
N PRO A 793 -10.10 -4.47 -40.76
CA PRO A 793 -9.76 -3.05 -40.83
C PRO A 793 -10.97 -2.15 -40.58
N LYS A 794 -10.75 -0.97 -40.02
CA LYS A 794 -11.83 -0.05 -39.63
C LYS A 794 -12.69 0.41 -40.82
N ASP A 795 -12.10 0.48 -42.02
CA ASP A 795 -12.72 0.98 -43.24
C ASP A 795 -13.27 -0.16 -44.12
N THR A 796 -13.41 -1.38 -43.57
CA THR A 796 -13.96 -2.52 -44.33
C THR A 796 -15.44 -2.33 -44.60
N ASP A 797 -15.83 -2.28 -45.87
CA ASP A 797 -17.25 -2.36 -46.27
C ASP A 797 -17.76 -3.81 -46.10
N VAL A 798 -18.42 -4.05 -44.94
CA VAL A 798 -18.92 -5.36 -44.58
C VAL A 798 -20.06 -5.79 -45.49
N ALA A 799 -20.82 -4.85 -46.10
CA ALA A 799 -21.91 -5.18 -46.99
C ALA A 799 -21.41 -5.79 -48.32
N ALA A 800 -20.30 -5.25 -48.84
CA ALA A 800 -19.64 -5.74 -50.05
C ALA A 800 -18.69 -6.91 -49.82
N PHE A 801 -18.37 -7.27 -48.54
CA PHE A 801 -17.37 -8.29 -48.18
C PHE A 801 -17.81 -9.70 -48.60
N THR A 802 -16.99 -10.41 -49.39
CA THR A 802 -17.39 -11.72 -49.95
C THR A 802 -16.88 -12.90 -49.10
N LYS A 803 -17.45 -14.09 -49.32
CA LYS A 803 -17.04 -15.33 -48.66
C LYS A 803 -15.59 -15.71 -48.99
N GLU A 804 -15.16 -15.49 -50.22
CA GLU A 804 -13.79 -15.74 -50.70
C GLU A 804 -12.79 -14.86 -49.94
N GLN A 805 -13.11 -13.59 -49.79
CA GLN A 805 -12.30 -12.65 -48.95
C GLN A 805 -12.23 -13.07 -47.49
N ALA A 806 -13.34 -13.57 -46.93
CA ALA A 806 -13.37 -14.08 -45.56
C ALA A 806 -12.47 -15.33 -45.40
N LEU A 807 -12.53 -16.25 -46.33
CA LEU A 807 -11.70 -17.45 -46.31
C LEU A 807 -10.21 -17.15 -46.49
N ALA A 808 -9.87 -16.19 -47.39
CA ALA A 808 -8.49 -15.75 -47.60
C ALA A 808 -7.86 -15.19 -46.29
N LEU A 809 -8.55 -14.29 -45.62
CA LEU A 809 -8.08 -13.71 -44.32
C LEU A 809 -7.98 -14.72 -43.20
N LEU A 810 -8.84 -15.73 -43.16
CA LEU A 810 -8.80 -16.82 -42.18
C LEU A 810 -7.64 -17.78 -42.43
N THR A 811 -7.23 -17.98 -43.67
CA THR A 811 -6.07 -18.82 -44.07
C THR A 811 -4.73 -18.12 -43.81
N GLU A 812 -4.62 -16.82 -44.03
CA GLU A 812 -3.41 -16.04 -43.78
C GLU A 812 -2.99 -15.99 -42.28
N LYS A 813 -3.98 -16.02 -41.36
CA LYS A 813 -3.73 -15.95 -39.92
C LYS A 813 -3.79 -17.28 -39.18
N THR A 814 -3.93 -18.41 -39.84
CA THR A 814 -3.78 -19.73 -39.23
C THR A 814 -2.28 -20.01 -39.07
N PRO A 815 -1.73 -20.18 -37.85
CA PRO A 815 -0.30 -20.47 -37.69
C PRO A 815 0.00 -21.81 -38.37
N LYS A 816 0.91 -21.81 -39.35
CA LYS A 816 1.46 -23.03 -39.94
C LYS A 816 1.96 -23.92 -38.82
N LYS A 817 1.39 -25.12 -38.67
CA LYS A 817 1.93 -26.16 -37.77
C LYS A 817 3.38 -26.41 -38.17
N THR A 818 4.31 -25.93 -37.32
CA THR A 818 5.70 -26.32 -37.39
C THR A 818 5.77 -27.83 -37.12
N THR A 819 6.16 -28.56 -38.13
CA THR A 819 6.48 -29.99 -38.09
C THR A 819 7.47 -30.27 -36.98
N ALA A 820 7.08 -31.12 -36.06
CA ALA A 820 7.91 -31.60 -34.97
C ALA A 820 9.21 -32.20 -35.50
N ARG A 821 10.34 -31.58 -35.18
CA ARG A 821 11.69 -32.10 -35.43
C ARG A 821 11.90 -33.33 -34.53
N LYS A 822 11.92 -34.51 -35.14
CA LYS A 822 12.31 -35.79 -34.51
C LYS A 822 13.66 -35.63 -33.80
N LYS A 823 13.68 -35.75 -32.48
CA LYS A 823 14.92 -35.99 -31.75
C LYS A 823 15.46 -37.36 -32.08
N THR A 824 16.53 -37.39 -32.84
CA THR A 824 17.42 -38.56 -32.96
C THR A 824 18.21 -38.71 -31.67
N THR A 825 17.93 -39.76 -30.96
CA THR A 825 18.77 -40.28 -29.87
C THR A 825 20.08 -40.81 -30.48
N ALA A 826 21.21 -40.17 -30.16
CA ALA A 826 22.53 -40.78 -30.31
C ALA A 826 23.07 -41.10 -28.91
N LYS A 827 23.26 -42.37 -28.67
CA LYS A 827 24.07 -42.94 -27.57
C LYS A 827 25.55 -42.53 -27.77
N LYS A 828 26.17 -41.90 -26.79
CA LYS A 828 27.43 -42.31 -26.20
C LYS A 828 27.64 -41.52 -24.89
#